data_8164b99b64c3bdfd02119242819de551
#
_entry.id   8164b99b64c3bdfd02119242819de551
#
_cell.length_a   1.000
_cell.length_b   1.000
_cell.length_c   1.000
_cell.angle_alpha   90.00
_cell.angle_beta   90.00
_cell.angle_gamma   90.00
#
_symmetry.space_group_name_H-M   'P 1'
#
loop_
_entity.id
_entity.type
_entity.pdbx_description
1 polymer ?
#
loop_
_entity_poly.entity_id
_entity_poly.type
_entity_poly.pdbx_seq_one_letter_code
_entity_poly.pdbx_strand_id
1 'polypeptide(L)'
;MGQTGINGVGQLLSGAVTPSGSLVDTYLYDNMANPAMYNFYTQAYPNAAEYNLLTEGADVQGMYSVYQEGIYLGYRYFETRYEDVVMGTAKAGDYNWATTVAYPFGYGDSYTTFAYSNFNVTESDDAFTVTLKVTNTGKTFSGKETVQIYFQSPYTAYDKANGIEKAAAELCGFAKTDVLAPGASEDVTITVPKSELRTYDANNAKTYIVDAGDYYFTAATDSHNAVNNILAAKGYTVENTNGRMTEDGNTDLVWKWTNDTLDTTTFSTGANGTAITNLFDESDPNKSGDAPGSVTWMSRSDWTGTIPTAPAQLTANETLAASLAFTKYDGSEANSVEMPTLGAKNGLTLASMIGKDFDDPEWDTLLDQLTYSEMVNTITLGFHNTAAAASIGKTATKDENGPQGLTAALTGGASAMCYTSEDVMAATFNVDLINEVGRCIGEDCLAMGYSGLYGPGINMHRTAYCGRNFEYYSEDPFVAGTICAAEVQGIQSKGVYVYLKHVALNDSETSRRGVNTWLNEQTAREIYLEVADKAITDGGAWSVMTGFNRWGATWCGANANLLTGFLRGELGMRGMCITDFSGSSQYMDLVDGLIAGSDIWDSPMPKIHTTKAANYENDAYIVTQMRNAMHHILYTVVNSNAMNGWASTDTLKTITPWWQTAIYALIAVLAVLTILCAWQLSKALKAKKSMVDTAPAADQK
;
A
#
# COMPACT_ATOMS: atom_id res chain seq x y z
N MET A 1 9.22 -13.49 -13.88
CA MET A 1 8.84 -13.98 -15.24
C MET A 1 7.63 -14.92 -15.23
N GLY A 2 6.98 -15.19 -14.11
CA GLY A 2 5.87 -16.12 -14.02
C GLY A 2 6.20 -17.55 -14.47
N GLN A 3 5.20 -18.41 -14.57
CA GLN A 3 5.41 -19.83 -14.95
C GLN A 3 5.79 -20.02 -16.43
N THR A 4 5.31 -19.17 -17.33
CA THR A 4 5.46 -19.34 -18.77
C THR A 4 6.24 -18.22 -19.46
N GLY A 5 6.59 -17.17 -18.76
CA GLY A 5 7.27 -15.97 -19.31
C GLY A 5 8.62 -16.25 -19.95
N ILE A 6 9.31 -17.33 -19.56
CA ILE A 6 10.56 -17.75 -20.18
C ILE A 6 10.41 -18.01 -21.71
N ASN A 7 9.22 -18.40 -22.18
CA ASN A 7 8.93 -18.58 -23.60
C ASN A 7 9.06 -17.25 -24.37
N GLY A 8 8.65 -16.14 -23.75
CA GLY A 8 8.80 -14.80 -24.31
C GLY A 8 10.27 -14.40 -24.51
N VAL A 9 11.15 -14.77 -23.57
CA VAL A 9 12.60 -14.51 -23.69
C VAL A 9 13.16 -15.19 -24.95
N GLY A 10 12.79 -16.44 -25.23
CA GLY A 10 13.20 -17.13 -26.44
C GLY A 10 12.70 -16.44 -27.72
N GLN A 11 11.48 -15.91 -27.72
CA GLN A 11 10.90 -15.16 -28.84
C GLN A 11 11.62 -13.82 -29.07
N LEU A 12 11.95 -13.09 -27.99
CA LEU A 12 12.73 -11.86 -28.05
C LEU A 12 14.13 -12.14 -28.63
N LEU A 13 14.87 -13.10 -28.08
CA LEU A 13 16.22 -13.42 -28.50
C LEU A 13 16.29 -13.92 -29.97
N SER A 14 15.24 -14.55 -30.45
CA SER A 14 15.16 -15.00 -31.85
C SER A 14 14.69 -13.91 -32.83
N GLY A 15 14.26 -12.75 -32.34
CA GLY A 15 13.66 -11.69 -33.16
C GLY A 15 12.24 -11.99 -33.62
N ALA A 16 11.60 -13.05 -33.12
CA ALA A 16 10.20 -13.37 -33.43
C ALA A 16 9.21 -12.33 -32.85
N VAL A 17 9.59 -11.68 -31.76
CA VAL A 17 8.86 -10.58 -31.14
C VAL A 17 9.83 -9.43 -30.90
N THR A 18 9.42 -8.21 -31.18
CA THR A 18 10.18 -6.99 -30.91
C THR A 18 9.96 -6.57 -29.44
N PRO A 19 11.04 -6.29 -28.67
CA PRO A 19 10.91 -5.71 -27.33
C PRO A 19 10.14 -4.39 -27.35
N SER A 20 9.35 -4.15 -26.32
CA SER A 20 8.57 -2.90 -26.20
C SER A 20 8.38 -2.44 -24.77
N GLY A 21 8.98 -3.12 -23.79
CA GLY A 21 9.00 -2.69 -22.40
C GLY A 21 9.91 -1.49 -22.19
N SER A 22 9.64 -0.73 -21.14
CA SER A 22 10.47 0.40 -20.71
C SER A 22 10.82 0.25 -19.21
N LEU A 23 11.98 0.76 -18.81
CA LEU A 23 12.44 0.69 -17.43
C LEU A 23 11.55 1.52 -16.53
N VAL A 24 11.25 0.97 -15.37
CA VAL A 24 10.46 1.63 -14.30
C VAL A 24 11.33 2.16 -13.18
N ASP A 25 12.62 2.04 -13.33
CA ASP A 25 13.66 2.52 -12.42
C ASP A 25 14.81 3.13 -13.19
N THR A 26 15.50 4.08 -12.57
CA THR A 26 16.78 4.60 -13.05
C THR A 26 17.90 3.64 -12.68
N TYR A 27 18.67 3.19 -13.66
CA TYR A 27 19.84 2.33 -13.45
C TYR A 27 21.11 3.16 -13.41
N LEU A 28 21.92 2.94 -12.38
CA LEU A 28 23.13 3.70 -12.10
C LEU A 28 24.40 2.89 -12.36
N TYR A 29 25.50 3.55 -12.72
CA TYR A 29 26.82 2.93 -12.74
C TYR A 29 27.33 2.57 -11.35
N ASP A 30 26.97 3.40 -10.34
CA ASP A 30 27.21 3.13 -8.93
C ASP A 30 25.95 3.47 -8.12
N ASN A 31 25.36 2.44 -7.51
CA ASN A 31 24.13 2.60 -6.72
C ASN A 31 24.32 3.54 -5.51
N MET A 32 25.56 3.76 -5.05
CA MET A 32 25.85 4.74 -3.98
C MET A 32 25.66 6.19 -4.42
N ALA A 33 25.49 6.45 -5.72
CA ALA A 33 25.10 7.77 -6.23
C ALA A 33 23.64 8.15 -5.91
N ASN A 34 22.80 7.17 -5.53
CA ASN A 34 21.44 7.43 -5.05
C ASN A 34 21.50 8.01 -3.62
N PRO A 35 20.99 9.23 -3.37
CA PRO A 35 21.06 9.86 -2.06
C PRO A 35 20.31 9.11 -0.97
N ALA A 36 19.28 8.34 -1.32
CA ALA A 36 18.55 7.48 -0.39
C ALA A 36 19.45 6.40 0.26
N MET A 37 20.56 6.02 -0.39
CA MET A 37 21.46 4.97 0.13
C MET A 37 22.09 5.32 1.49
N TYR A 38 22.30 6.59 1.79
CA TYR A 38 22.84 7.01 3.09
C TYR A 38 21.91 6.67 4.27
N ASN A 39 20.60 6.66 4.03
CA ASN A 39 19.60 6.39 5.05
C ASN A 39 18.74 5.14 4.75
N PHE A 40 19.16 4.29 3.81
CA PHE A 40 18.42 3.08 3.44
C PHE A 40 18.48 2.03 4.55
N TYR A 41 19.66 1.79 5.11
CA TYR A 41 19.82 0.92 6.26
C TYR A 41 19.41 1.64 7.55
N THR A 42 18.67 0.95 8.39
CA THR A 42 18.21 1.49 9.66
C THR A 42 19.38 1.82 10.60
N GLN A 43 19.24 2.91 11.32
CA GLN A 43 20.17 3.35 12.35
C GLN A 43 19.58 3.09 13.74
N ALA A 44 20.42 2.79 14.72
CA ALA A 44 20.01 2.80 16.11
C ALA A 44 20.10 4.22 16.70
N TYR A 45 19.15 4.61 17.54
CA TYR A 45 19.36 5.81 18.38
C TYR A 45 20.59 5.59 19.26
N PRO A 46 21.59 6.48 19.25
CA PRO A 46 22.85 6.27 19.99
C PRO A 46 22.66 6.05 21.47
N ASN A 47 21.62 6.62 22.04
CA ASN A 47 21.26 6.53 23.47
C ASN A 47 20.02 5.65 23.73
N ALA A 48 19.68 4.73 22.81
CA ALA A 48 18.52 3.84 22.98
C ALA A 48 18.52 3.09 24.30
N ALA A 49 19.70 2.68 24.78
CA ALA A 49 19.85 1.96 26.04
C ALA A 49 19.47 2.79 27.28
N GLU A 50 19.58 4.11 27.23
CA GLU A 50 19.20 4.99 28.35
C GLU A 50 17.69 4.96 28.60
N TYR A 51 16.92 4.67 27.55
CA TYR A 51 15.45 4.60 27.56
C TYR A 51 14.93 3.17 27.46
N ASN A 52 15.81 2.15 27.54
CA ASN A 52 15.46 0.74 27.37
C ASN A 52 14.75 0.42 26.04
N LEU A 53 15.05 1.14 24.98
CA LEU A 53 14.49 0.89 23.64
C LEU A 53 15.20 -0.30 22.98
N LEU A 54 14.41 -1.27 22.51
CA LEU A 54 14.93 -2.46 21.84
C LEU A 54 15.50 -2.11 20.46
N THR A 55 16.77 -2.44 20.23
CA THR A 55 17.44 -2.23 18.94
C THR A 55 17.65 -3.54 18.17
N GLU A 56 17.39 -4.68 18.80
CA GLU A 56 17.51 -6.02 18.22
C GLU A 56 16.25 -6.84 18.47
N GLY A 57 16.06 -7.89 17.69
CA GLY A 57 14.95 -8.82 17.81
C GLY A 57 13.80 -8.51 16.84
N ALA A 58 12.64 -9.08 17.13
CA ALA A 58 11.49 -9.01 16.23
C ALA A 58 10.72 -7.69 16.31
N ASP A 59 10.68 -7.06 17.49
CA ASP A 59 9.86 -5.87 17.76
C ASP A 59 10.76 -4.72 18.21
N VAL A 60 11.43 -4.07 17.25
CA VAL A 60 12.35 -2.97 17.54
C VAL A 60 11.62 -1.68 17.92
N GLN A 61 12.23 -0.88 18.79
CA GLN A 61 11.77 0.45 19.18
C GLN A 61 12.83 1.51 18.95
N GLY A 62 14.10 1.13 19.17
CA GLY A 62 15.26 1.99 19.12
C GLY A 62 15.93 2.08 17.75
N MET A 63 15.27 1.66 16.66
CA MET A 63 15.77 1.73 15.29
C MET A 63 14.97 2.74 14.48
N TYR A 64 15.65 3.48 13.58
CA TYR A 64 15.00 4.46 12.72
C TYR A 64 15.58 4.47 11.30
N SER A 65 14.79 5.00 10.38
CA SER A 65 15.19 5.38 9.02
C SER A 65 14.66 6.79 8.73
N VAL A 66 15.40 7.58 7.95
CA VAL A 66 15.01 8.92 7.52
C VAL A 66 14.93 8.96 6.00
N TYR A 67 13.82 9.44 5.45
CA TYR A 67 13.65 9.62 4.02
C TYR A 67 14.10 11.02 3.63
N GLN A 68 15.41 11.27 3.87
CA GLN A 68 16.04 12.59 3.77
C GLN A 68 16.05 13.15 2.35
N GLU A 69 15.98 12.29 1.36
CA GLU A 69 15.91 12.65 -0.05
C GLU A 69 14.63 13.42 -0.43
N GLY A 70 13.60 13.36 0.41
CA GLY A 70 12.34 14.05 0.15
C GLY A 70 11.65 13.52 -1.10
N ILE A 71 11.15 14.40 -1.97
CA ILE A 71 10.53 14.05 -3.25
C ILE A 71 11.55 13.59 -4.31
N TYR A 72 12.84 13.73 -4.03
CA TYR A 72 13.91 13.44 -4.99
C TYR A 72 14.27 11.96 -4.99
N LEU A 73 13.28 11.13 -5.35
CA LEU A 73 13.41 9.70 -5.54
C LEU A 73 13.64 9.38 -7.03
N GLY A 74 14.58 8.45 -7.31
CA GLY A 74 14.84 7.98 -8.66
C GLY A 74 15.17 9.12 -9.64
N TYR A 75 14.55 9.06 -10.83
CA TYR A 75 14.81 10.05 -11.88
C TYR A 75 14.46 11.50 -11.45
N ARG A 76 13.52 11.69 -10.51
CA ARG A 76 13.21 13.02 -9.97
C ARG A 76 14.44 13.68 -9.37
N TYR A 77 15.36 12.91 -8.77
CA TYR A 77 16.65 13.40 -8.32
C TYR A 77 17.63 13.63 -9.47
N PHE A 78 17.87 12.57 -10.27
CA PHE A 78 18.96 12.59 -11.24
C PHE A 78 18.73 13.63 -12.35
N GLU A 79 17.51 13.74 -12.83
CA GLU A 79 17.13 14.67 -13.89
C GLU A 79 17.02 16.12 -13.37
N THR A 80 16.53 16.33 -12.14
CA THR A 80 16.46 17.68 -11.57
C THR A 80 17.85 18.25 -11.32
N ARG A 81 18.74 17.42 -10.81
CA ARG A 81 20.12 17.83 -10.59
C ARG A 81 20.85 18.12 -11.92
N TYR A 82 20.56 17.30 -12.95
CA TYR A 82 21.07 17.53 -14.30
C TYR A 82 20.59 18.87 -14.87
N GLU A 83 19.30 19.16 -14.81
CA GLU A 83 18.76 20.45 -15.27
C GLU A 83 19.47 21.62 -14.60
N ASP A 84 19.62 21.57 -13.28
CA ASP A 84 20.25 22.64 -12.51
C ASP A 84 21.74 22.84 -12.86
N VAL A 85 22.49 21.76 -13.17
CA VAL A 85 23.85 21.84 -13.69
C VAL A 85 23.88 22.49 -15.08
N VAL A 86 22.97 22.08 -15.97
CA VAL A 86 22.88 22.66 -17.32
C VAL A 86 22.58 24.14 -17.28
N MET A 87 21.61 24.56 -16.47
CA MET A 87 21.22 25.95 -16.29
C MET A 87 22.26 26.77 -15.51
N GLY A 88 23.20 26.13 -14.82
CA GLY A 88 24.18 26.80 -13.95
C GLY A 88 23.54 27.46 -12.74
N THR A 89 22.46 26.88 -12.21
CA THR A 89 21.80 27.38 -11.02
C THR A 89 22.67 27.16 -9.78
N ALA A 90 22.48 28.03 -8.77
CA ALA A 90 23.35 28.09 -7.61
C ALA A 90 23.48 26.73 -6.90
N LYS A 91 24.71 26.35 -6.59
CA LYS A 91 25.05 25.17 -5.77
C LYS A 91 24.64 23.80 -6.36
N ALA A 92 24.46 23.68 -7.68
CA ALA A 92 24.21 22.38 -8.33
C ALA A 92 25.41 21.42 -8.19
N GLY A 93 26.63 21.94 -7.95
CA GLY A 93 27.84 21.16 -7.78
C GLY A 93 28.43 20.69 -9.11
N ASP A 94 29.21 19.62 -9.04
CA ASP A 94 29.94 19.00 -10.16
C ASP A 94 29.29 17.73 -10.68
N TYR A 95 27.99 17.56 -10.46
CA TYR A 95 27.26 16.39 -10.91
C TYR A 95 27.35 16.20 -12.42
N ASN A 96 27.65 14.97 -12.83
CA ASN A 96 27.73 14.58 -14.24
C ASN A 96 26.77 13.42 -14.50
N TRP A 97 25.68 13.73 -15.15
CA TRP A 97 24.63 12.74 -15.46
C TRP A 97 25.16 11.54 -16.25
N ALA A 98 25.95 11.78 -17.32
CA ALA A 98 26.42 10.73 -18.23
C ALA A 98 27.39 9.72 -17.58
N THR A 99 27.97 10.06 -16.43
CA THR A 99 28.83 9.14 -15.67
C THR A 99 28.13 8.55 -14.45
N THR A 100 26.92 9.02 -14.13
CA THR A 100 26.12 8.59 -12.98
C THR A 100 25.02 7.62 -13.41
N VAL A 101 24.25 7.99 -14.43
CA VAL A 101 23.09 7.22 -14.92
C VAL A 101 23.51 6.34 -16.09
N ALA A 102 23.30 5.03 -15.97
CA ALA A 102 23.55 4.06 -17.02
C ALA A 102 22.35 3.94 -17.99
N TYR A 103 21.14 3.92 -17.42
CA TYR A 103 19.88 3.93 -18.16
C TYR A 103 18.85 4.78 -17.39
N PRO A 104 18.23 5.78 -18.04
CA PRO A 104 17.21 6.60 -17.40
C PRO A 104 15.90 5.83 -17.19
N PHE A 105 15.07 6.33 -16.28
CA PHE A 105 13.68 5.89 -16.15
C PHE A 105 12.95 6.09 -17.49
N GLY A 106 12.12 5.12 -17.87
CA GLY A 106 11.37 5.13 -19.12
C GLY A 106 12.14 4.58 -20.34
N TYR A 107 13.47 4.39 -20.24
CA TYR A 107 14.29 3.87 -21.34
C TYR A 107 13.81 2.48 -21.78
N GLY A 108 13.72 2.29 -23.09
CA GLY A 108 13.34 1.02 -23.69
C GLY A 108 14.14 0.70 -24.97
N ASP A 109 14.56 -0.57 -25.10
CA ASP A 109 15.18 -1.08 -26.32
C ASP A 109 14.13 -1.69 -27.26
N SER A 110 14.35 -1.53 -28.58
CA SER A 110 13.51 -2.11 -29.61
C SER A 110 14.36 -2.57 -30.81
N TYR A 111 13.86 -3.53 -31.60
CA TYR A 111 14.45 -3.92 -32.87
C TYR A 111 14.02 -3.02 -34.03
N THR A 112 13.20 -2.01 -33.76
CA THR A 112 12.78 -0.97 -34.68
C THR A 112 12.94 0.40 -34.06
N THR A 113 12.69 1.45 -34.83
CA THR A 113 12.76 2.84 -34.35
C THR A 113 11.43 3.53 -34.60
N PHE A 114 11.12 4.51 -33.72
CA PHE A 114 9.89 5.28 -33.82
C PHE A 114 10.20 6.77 -33.91
N ALA A 115 9.30 7.53 -34.51
CA ALA A 115 9.34 8.98 -34.54
C ALA A 115 8.00 9.57 -34.09
N TYR A 116 8.06 10.62 -33.30
CA TYR A 116 6.89 11.39 -32.86
C TYR A 116 6.72 12.63 -33.74
N SER A 117 5.48 12.97 -34.06
CA SER A 117 5.13 14.17 -34.83
C SER A 117 3.71 14.63 -34.45
N ASN A 118 3.35 15.84 -34.89
CA ASN A 118 2.02 16.42 -34.64
C ASN A 118 1.65 16.50 -33.17
N PHE A 119 2.66 16.73 -32.32
CA PHE A 119 2.41 16.90 -30.87
C PHE A 119 1.55 18.14 -30.66
N ASN A 120 0.46 17.97 -29.95
CA ASN A 120 -0.47 19.04 -29.62
C ASN A 120 -1.12 18.79 -28.25
N VAL A 121 -1.37 19.83 -27.51
CA VAL A 121 -2.07 19.77 -26.22
C VAL A 121 -3.25 20.74 -26.28
N THR A 122 -4.41 20.29 -25.84
CA THR A 122 -5.61 21.09 -25.67
C THR A 122 -6.05 21.07 -24.22
N GLU A 123 -6.40 22.23 -23.69
CA GLU A 123 -6.84 22.40 -22.30
C GLU A 123 -8.37 22.32 -22.24
N SER A 124 -8.89 21.68 -21.19
CA SER A 124 -10.27 21.74 -20.71
C SER A 124 -10.31 22.24 -19.26
N ASP A 125 -11.49 22.30 -18.67
CA ASP A 125 -11.64 22.76 -17.28
C ASP A 125 -10.88 21.83 -16.30
N ASP A 126 -10.92 20.50 -16.53
CA ASP A 126 -10.42 19.49 -15.58
C ASP A 126 -9.15 18.76 -16.05
N ALA A 127 -8.79 18.87 -17.33
CA ALA A 127 -7.72 18.07 -17.91
C ALA A 127 -7.05 18.73 -19.12
N PHE A 128 -5.87 18.19 -19.46
CA PHE A 128 -5.21 18.40 -20.74
C PHE A 128 -5.36 17.14 -21.59
N THR A 129 -5.66 17.31 -22.89
CA THR A 129 -5.64 16.24 -23.85
C THR A 129 -4.42 16.39 -24.75
N VAL A 130 -3.49 15.46 -24.62
CA VAL A 130 -2.28 15.39 -25.43
C VAL A 130 -2.54 14.45 -26.62
N THR A 131 -2.21 14.93 -27.84
CA THR A 131 -2.30 14.13 -29.06
C THR A 131 -0.97 14.17 -29.81
N LEU A 132 -0.56 13.05 -30.35
CA LEU A 132 0.61 12.97 -31.22
C LEU A 132 0.50 11.75 -32.16
N LYS A 133 1.28 11.80 -33.24
CA LYS A 133 1.42 10.68 -34.18
C LYS A 133 2.72 9.94 -33.92
N VAL A 134 2.65 8.63 -33.72
CA VAL A 134 3.78 7.70 -33.62
C VAL A 134 3.94 6.97 -34.96
N THR A 135 5.13 6.98 -35.52
CA THR A 135 5.45 6.28 -36.79
C THR A 135 6.60 5.31 -36.55
N ASN A 136 6.43 4.04 -36.93
CA ASN A 136 7.54 3.10 -37.03
C ASN A 136 8.42 3.46 -38.21
N THR A 137 9.61 3.99 -37.96
CA THR A 137 10.59 4.44 -38.98
C THR A 137 11.58 3.35 -39.38
N GLY A 138 11.56 2.22 -38.69
CA GLY A 138 12.38 1.06 -39.04
C GLY A 138 11.96 0.42 -40.36
N LYS A 139 12.81 -0.47 -40.87
CA LYS A 139 12.62 -1.06 -42.20
C LYS A 139 12.25 -2.55 -42.14
N THR A 140 12.43 -3.19 -40.99
CA THR A 140 12.42 -4.67 -40.94
C THR A 140 11.40 -5.20 -39.94
N PHE A 141 11.34 -4.63 -38.72
CA PHE A 141 10.55 -5.18 -37.63
C PHE A 141 9.30 -4.36 -37.35
N SER A 142 8.22 -5.04 -37.09
CA SER A 142 7.04 -4.44 -36.45
C SER A 142 7.28 -4.33 -34.95
N GLY A 143 6.74 -3.31 -34.33
CA GLY A 143 6.92 -3.11 -32.87
C GLY A 143 5.82 -2.25 -32.26
N LYS A 144 5.78 -2.20 -30.94
CA LYS A 144 4.97 -1.28 -30.15
C LYS A 144 5.87 -0.22 -29.55
N GLU A 145 5.35 0.97 -29.35
CA GLU A 145 6.03 2.08 -28.69
C GLU A 145 5.36 2.42 -27.35
N THR A 146 6.17 2.82 -26.37
CA THR A 146 5.69 3.42 -25.13
C THR A 146 5.78 4.94 -25.22
N VAL A 147 4.66 5.59 -25.43
CA VAL A 147 4.58 7.06 -25.39
C VAL A 147 4.50 7.51 -23.95
N GLN A 148 5.40 8.40 -23.54
CA GLN A 148 5.45 8.94 -22.18
C GLN A 148 5.30 10.46 -22.23
N ILE A 149 4.42 11.00 -21.39
CA ILE A 149 4.18 12.44 -21.27
C ILE A 149 4.69 12.89 -19.91
N TYR A 150 5.61 13.82 -19.94
CA TYR A 150 6.16 14.46 -18.75
C TYR A 150 5.74 15.91 -18.67
N PHE A 151 5.65 16.42 -17.45
CA PHE A 151 5.50 17.85 -17.20
C PHE A 151 6.59 18.36 -16.27
N GLN A 152 6.79 19.67 -16.32
CA GLN A 152 7.61 20.41 -15.37
C GLN A 152 6.79 21.54 -14.79
N SER A 153 6.68 21.58 -13.47
CA SER A 153 6.13 22.71 -12.71
C SER A 153 7.12 23.87 -12.61
N PRO A 154 6.67 25.12 -12.48
CA PRO A 154 7.56 26.22 -12.12
C PRO A 154 8.11 26.00 -10.70
N TYR A 155 9.39 26.32 -10.48
CA TYR A 155 10.01 26.37 -9.15
C TYR A 155 10.18 27.84 -8.73
N THR A 156 9.20 28.36 -8.02
CA THR A 156 8.94 29.78 -7.81
C THR A 156 9.68 30.35 -6.58
N ALA A 157 9.59 31.67 -6.40
CA ALA A 157 10.05 32.31 -5.17
C ALA A 157 9.15 31.93 -3.97
N TYR A 158 7.87 31.64 -4.22
CA TYR A 158 6.95 31.15 -3.20
C TYR A 158 7.37 29.77 -2.70
N ASP A 159 7.69 28.83 -3.60
CA ASP A 159 8.15 27.49 -3.26
C ASP A 159 9.39 27.53 -2.37
N LYS A 160 10.40 28.30 -2.81
CA LYS A 160 11.67 28.45 -2.08
C LYS A 160 11.49 29.06 -0.69
N ALA A 161 10.55 30.01 -0.55
CA ALA A 161 10.26 30.67 0.72
C ALA A 161 9.50 29.73 1.69
N ASN A 162 8.73 28.81 1.17
CA ASN A 162 7.90 27.88 1.94
C ASN A 162 8.48 26.44 1.99
N GLY A 163 9.69 26.23 1.44
CA GLY A 163 10.34 24.89 1.46
C GLY A 163 9.59 23.83 0.68
N ILE A 164 8.91 24.25 -0.40
CA ILE A 164 8.25 23.33 -1.34
C ILE A 164 9.29 22.94 -2.38
N GLU A 165 9.41 21.64 -2.66
CA GLU A 165 10.36 21.11 -3.62
C GLU A 165 9.65 20.71 -4.92
N LYS A 166 10.37 20.81 -6.06
CA LYS A 166 9.86 20.53 -7.40
C LYS A 166 10.88 19.75 -8.22
N ALA A 167 10.45 18.69 -8.88
CA ALA A 167 11.29 17.98 -9.83
C ALA A 167 11.38 18.70 -11.19
N ALA A 168 12.44 18.42 -11.95
CA ALA A 168 12.63 18.97 -13.30
C ALA A 168 11.70 18.32 -14.33
N ALA A 169 11.28 17.09 -14.09
CA ALA A 169 10.29 16.39 -14.89
C ALA A 169 9.54 15.39 -14.03
N GLU A 170 8.25 15.23 -14.28
CA GLU A 170 7.37 14.28 -13.63
C GLU A 170 6.51 13.62 -14.68
N LEU A 171 6.43 12.27 -14.66
CA LEU A 171 5.54 11.53 -15.55
C LEU A 171 4.09 11.82 -15.18
N CYS A 172 3.24 12.17 -16.16
CA CYS A 172 1.84 12.47 -15.95
C CYS A 172 0.89 11.79 -16.93
N GLY A 173 1.43 10.98 -17.83
CA GLY A 173 0.63 10.22 -18.78
C GLY A 173 1.48 9.27 -19.60
N PHE A 174 0.90 8.15 -19.98
CA PHE A 174 1.53 7.23 -20.92
C PHE A 174 0.48 6.43 -21.72
N ALA A 175 0.92 5.91 -22.86
CA ALA A 175 0.11 5.00 -23.66
C ALA A 175 0.99 4.01 -24.41
N LYS A 176 0.45 2.83 -24.70
CA LYS A 176 1.10 1.80 -25.51
C LYS A 176 0.42 1.73 -26.87
N THR A 177 1.20 1.89 -27.96
CA THR A 177 0.65 1.75 -29.32
C THR A 177 0.23 0.31 -29.61
N ASP A 178 -0.55 0.13 -30.65
CA ASP A 178 -0.68 -1.15 -31.31
C ASP A 178 0.65 -1.58 -31.97
N VAL A 179 0.68 -2.79 -32.53
CA VAL A 179 1.84 -3.26 -33.29
C VAL A 179 1.92 -2.53 -34.61
N LEU A 180 2.87 -1.62 -34.76
CA LEU A 180 3.10 -0.85 -35.98
C LEU A 180 4.07 -1.58 -36.94
N ALA A 181 3.62 -1.89 -38.13
CA ALA A 181 4.49 -2.39 -39.20
C ALA A 181 5.48 -1.28 -39.64
N PRO A 182 6.61 -1.64 -40.32
CA PRO A 182 7.51 -0.65 -40.90
C PRO A 182 6.77 0.38 -41.78
N GLY A 183 6.92 1.67 -41.44
CA GLY A 183 6.26 2.80 -42.09
C GLY A 183 4.81 3.05 -41.65
N ALA A 184 4.22 2.20 -40.85
CA ALA A 184 2.89 2.45 -40.26
C ALA A 184 2.93 3.49 -39.17
N SER A 185 1.79 4.17 -38.95
CA SER A 185 1.62 5.21 -37.94
C SER A 185 0.31 5.01 -37.21
N GLU A 186 0.28 5.51 -35.95
CA GLU A 186 -0.89 5.58 -35.11
C GLU A 186 -0.99 6.98 -34.49
N ASP A 187 -2.20 7.51 -34.38
CA ASP A 187 -2.47 8.73 -33.62
C ASP A 187 -2.82 8.35 -32.17
N VAL A 188 -1.99 8.79 -31.23
CA VAL A 188 -2.13 8.49 -29.79
C VAL A 188 -2.78 9.68 -29.10
N THR A 189 -3.70 9.41 -28.18
CA THR A 189 -4.36 10.42 -27.33
C THR A 189 -4.20 10.03 -25.88
N ILE A 190 -3.72 10.97 -25.05
CA ILE A 190 -3.51 10.79 -23.63
C ILE A 190 -4.20 11.93 -22.88
N THR A 191 -5.04 11.59 -21.91
CA THR A 191 -5.66 12.58 -21.02
C THR A 191 -4.83 12.71 -19.76
N VAL A 192 -4.45 13.95 -19.41
CA VAL A 192 -3.72 14.30 -18.18
C VAL A 192 -4.65 15.14 -17.32
N PRO A 193 -5.19 14.62 -16.22
CA PRO A 193 -5.98 15.40 -15.27
C PRO A 193 -5.16 16.57 -14.69
N LYS A 194 -5.80 17.71 -14.46
CA LYS A 194 -5.12 18.86 -13.82
C LYS A 194 -4.66 18.55 -12.40
N SER A 195 -5.25 17.56 -11.76
CA SER A 195 -4.80 17.06 -10.45
C SER A 195 -3.38 16.52 -10.44
N GLU A 196 -2.86 16.06 -11.60
CA GLU A 196 -1.45 15.59 -11.69
C GLU A 196 -0.43 16.73 -11.56
N LEU A 197 -0.86 17.98 -11.71
CA LEU A 197 0.01 19.15 -11.59
C LEU A 197 0.04 19.74 -10.18
N ARG A 198 -0.73 19.18 -9.26
CA ARG A 198 -0.81 19.62 -7.87
C ARG A 198 0.49 19.34 -7.12
N THR A 199 0.84 20.22 -6.20
CA THR A 199 1.97 20.05 -5.28
C THR A 199 1.48 20.31 -3.87
N TYR A 200 2.05 19.64 -2.87
CA TYR A 200 1.63 19.82 -1.49
C TYR A 200 2.45 20.90 -0.78
N ASP A 201 1.80 21.97 -0.35
CA ASP A 201 2.41 23.03 0.48
C ASP A 201 2.20 22.71 1.97
N ALA A 202 3.20 22.09 2.59
CA ALA A 202 3.15 21.67 3.99
C ALA A 202 3.37 22.81 5.01
N ASN A 203 3.82 23.97 4.57
CA ASN A 203 4.30 25.01 5.50
C ASN A 203 3.43 26.27 5.53
N ASN A 204 2.75 26.60 4.43
CA ASN A 204 1.93 27.81 4.35
C ASN A 204 0.45 27.48 4.07
N ALA A 205 0.09 26.98 2.88
CA ALA A 205 -1.30 26.67 2.55
C ALA A 205 -1.82 25.41 3.27
N LYS A 206 -0.94 24.47 3.61
CA LYS A 206 -1.22 23.19 4.25
C LYS A 206 -2.24 22.35 3.47
N THR A 207 -2.14 22.40 2.15
CA THR A 207 -2.98 21.69 1.21
C THR A 207 -2.29 21.58 -0.14
N TYR A 208 -2.91 20.91 -1.11
CA TYR A 208 -2.43 20.90 -2.48
C TYR A 208 -2.66 22.27 -3.14
N ILE A 209 -1.66 22.68 -3.91
CA ILE A 209 -1.64 23.94 -4.67
C ILE A 209 -1.31 23.67 -6.14
N VAL A 210 -1.66 24.61 -7.02
CA VAL A 210 -1.11 24.73 -8.37
C VAL A 210 -0.47 26.10 -8.49
N ASP A 211 0.84 26.13 -8.74
CA ASP A 211 1.61 27.37 -8.74
C ASP A 211 1.26 28.30 -9.90
N ALA A 212 1.47 29.58 -9.70
CA ALA A 212 1.50 30.53 -10.79
C ALA A 212 2.84 30.43 -11.52
N GLY A 213 2.81 30.36 -12.85
CA GLY A 213 4.00 30.30 -13.68
C GLY A 213 3.87 29.45 -14.92
N ASP A 214 4.99 29.21 -15.56
CA ASP A 214 5.07 28.44 -16.80
C ASP A 214 5.27 26.94 -16.50
N TYR A 215 4.34 26.12 -16.97
CA TYR A 215 4.41 24.67 -17.00
C TYR A 215 4.82 24.21 -18.40
N TYR A 216 5.65 23.19 -18.49
CA TYR A 216 6.04 22.60 -19.76
C TYR A 216 5.58 21.14 -19.83
N PHE A 217 4.89 20.78 -20.90
CA PHE A 217 4.52 19.41 -21.21
C PHE A 217 5.38 18.91 -22.37
N THR A 218 5.86 17.69 -22.29
CA THR A 218 6.64 17.09 -23.39
C THR A 218 6.33 15.62 -23.56
N ALA A 219 6.31 15.18 -24.83
CA ALA A 219 6.37 13.75 -25.15
C ALA A 219 7.84 13.32 -25.30
N ALA A 220 8.21 12.23 -24.67
CA ALA A 220 9.57 11.72 -24.69
C ALA A 220 9.61 10.19 -24.62
N THR A 221 10.76 9.60 -24.92
CA THR A 221 11.02 8.16 -24.83
C THR A 221 11.50 7.72 -23.45
N ASP A 222 11.98 8.69 -22.65
CA ASP A 222 12.49 8.51 -21.30
C ASP A 222 12.56 9.86 -20.57
N SER A 223 12.86 9.84 -19.26
CA SER A 223 12.93 11.02 -18.42
C SER A 223 14.05 12.01 -18.83
N HIS A 224 15.18 11.50 -19.33
CA HIS A 224 16.30 12.35 -19.72
C HIS A 224 16.00 13.12 -21.01
N ASN A 225 15.42 12.46 -22.00
CA ASN A 225 14.93 13.10 -23.21
C ASN A 225 13.86 14.16 -22.89
N ALA A 226 13.00 13.91 -21.91
CA ALA A 226 12.00 14.87 -21.46
C ALA A 226 12.65 16.16 -20.94
N VAL A 227 13.66 16.05 -20.10
CA VAL A 227 14.38 17.24 -19.57
C VAL A 227 15.16 17.95 -20.68
N ASN A 228 15.81 17.24 -21.60
CA ASN A 228 16.49 17.86 -22.74
C ASN A 228 15.51 18.63 -23.66
N ASN A 229 14.32 18.08 -23.92
CA ASN A 229 13.28 18.78 -24.68
C ASN A 229 12.85 20.09 -23.99
N ILE A 230 12.61 20.04 -22.68
CA ILE A 230 12.22 21.21 -21.89
C ILE A 230 13.35 22.26 -21.83
N LEU A 231 14.59 21.82 -21.64
CA LEU A 231 15.77 22.71 -21.68
C LEU A 231 15.90 23.41 -23.04
N ALA A 232 15.70 22.67 -24.14
CA ALA A 232 15.70 23.26 -25.49
C ALA A 232 14.59 24.30 -25.65
N ALA A 233 13.38 24.03 -25.16
CA ALA A 233 12.27 25.00 -25.18
C ALA A 233 12.56 26.25 -24.33
N LYS A 234 13.43 26.15 -23.31
CA LYS A 234 13.95 27.26 -22.52
C LYS A 234 15.14 27.97 -23.17
N GLY A 235 15.59 27.49 -24.34
CA GLY A 235 16.68 28.12 -25.13
C GLY A 235 18.08 27.59 -24.81
N TYR A 236 18.22 26.49 -24.09
CA TYR A 236 19.50 25.82 -23.85
C TYR A 236 19.84 24.86 -24.99
N THR A 237 21.13 24.77 -25.32
CA THR A 237 21.67 23.84 -26.32
C THR A 237 23.00 23.28 -25.84
N VAL A 238 23.47 22.20 -26.45
CA VAL A 238 24.80 21.64 -26.18
C VAL A 238 25.87 22.72 -26.35
N GLU A 239 25.76 23.56 -27.39
CA GLU A 239 26.72 24.59 -27.70
C GLU A 239 26.72 25.70 -26.63
N ASN A 240 25.57 26.32 -26.30
CA ASN A 240 25.52 27.46 -25.39
C ASN A 240 25.73 27.09 -23.92
N THR A 241 25.60 25.80 -23.60
CA THR A 241 25.93 25.26 -22.27
C THR A 241 27.35 24.71 -22.15
N ASN A 242 28.17 24.85 -23.20
CA ASN A 242 29.55 24.32 -23.27
C ASN A 242 29.59 22.82 -22.97
N GLY A 243 28.65 22.05 -23.51
CA GLY A 243 28.58 20.57 -23.34
C GLY A 243 28.09 20.12 -21.98
N ARG A 244 27.48 20.98 -21.16
CA ARG A 244 26.79 20.53 -19.93
C ARG A 244 25.48 19.84 -20.27
N MET A 245 24.77 20.30 -21.30
CA MET A 245 23.65 19.59 -21.89
C MET A 245 24.20 18.42 -22.71
N THR A 246 23.66 17.22 -22.53
CA THR A 246 24.19 15.98 -23.14
C THR A 246 23.84 15.84 -24.62
N GLU A 247 22.67 16.36 -25.00
CA GLU A 247 22.17 16.37 -26.38
C GLU A 247 21.16 17.51 -26.55
N ASP A 248 20.96 17.96 -27.79
CA ASP A 248 19.94 18.96 -28.11
C ASP A 248 18.56 18.30 -28.08
N GLY A 249 17.62 18.92 -27.35
CA GLY A 249 16.25 18.43 -27.25
C GLY A 249 15.38 18.82 -28.45
N ASN A 250 14.20 18.23 -28.54
CA ASN A 250 13.23 18.47 -29.59
C ASN A 250 12.12 19.42 -29.13
N THR A 251 12.18 20.69 -29.53
CA THR A 251 11.18 21.70 -29.19
C THR A 251 9.80 21.47 -29.82
N ASP A 252 9.71 20.69 -30.92
CA ASP A 252 8.44 20.35 -31.58
C ASP A 252 7.59 19.40 -30.73
N LEU A 253 8.17 18.79 -29.68
CA LEU A 253 7.51 17.91 -28.74
C LEU A 253 7.24 18.60 -27.39
N VAL A 254 7.32 19.93 -27.31
CA VAL A 254 7.07 20.68 -26.08
C VAL A 254 5.91 21.65 -26.27
N TRP A 255 5.04 21.67 -25.29
CA TRP A 255 3.96 22.66 -25.19
C TRP A 255 4.05 23.36 -23.82
N LYS A 256 3.88 24.69 -23.85
CA LYS A 256 3.94 25.52 -22.65
C LYS A 256 2.54 25.98 -22.26
N TRP A 257 2.19 25.75 -21.00
CA TRP A 257 1.00 26.30 -20.35
C TRP A 257 1.41 27.32 -19.29
N THR A 258 0.71 28.44 -19.20
CA THR A 258 0.95 29.45 -18.17
C THR A 258 -0.27 29.52 -17.26
N ASN A 259 -0.07 29.24 -15.97
CA ASN A 259 -1.05 29.51 -14.93
C ASN A 259 -0.77 30.91 -14.35
N ASP A 260 -1.75 31.80 -14.46
CA ASP A 260 -1.56 33.22 -14.07
C ASP A 260 -1.61 33.44 -12.54
N THR A 261 -2.21 32.52 -11.77
CA THR A 261 -2.48 32.70 -10.35
C THR A 261 -2.19 31.45 -9.54
N LEU A 262 -1.62 31.63 -8.34
CA LEU A 262 -1.52 30.54 -7.37
C LEU A 262 -2.91 30.06 -6.95
N ASP A 263 -3.22 28.81 -7.19
CA ASP A 263 -4.45 28.14 -6.74
C ASP A 263 -4.19 27.32 -5.49
N THR A 264 -4.87 27.63 -4.39
CA THR A 264 -4.79 26.93 -3.11
C THR A 264 -6.14 26.32 -2.71
N THR A 265 -7.10 26.23 -3.62
CA THR A 265 -8.49 25.89 -3.31
C THR A 265 -9.04 24.73 -4.10
N THR A 266 -8.72 24.59 -5.39
CA THR A 266 -9.27 23.55 -6.26
C THR A 266 -9.03 22.14 -5.72
N PHE A 267 -7.84 21.87 -5.17
CA PHE A 267 -7.46 20.55 -4.64
C PHE A 267 -7.34 20.53 -3.11
N SER A 268 -8.09 21.40 -2.43
CA SER A 268 -8.06 21.52 -0.95
C SER A 268 -9.06 20.62 -0.22
N THR A 269 -9.82 19.81 -0.96
CA THR A 269 -10.90 18.99 -0.41
C THR A 269 -10.84 17.57 -0.94
N GLY A 270 -10.91 16.59 -0.05
CA GLY A 270 -10.93 15.18 -0.37
C GLY A 270 -12.32 14.67 -0.81
N ALA A 271 -12.41 13.38 -1.12
CA ALA A 271 -13.58 12.73 -1.71
C ALA A 271 -14.88 12.90 -0.91
N ASN A 272 -14.81 13.00 0.41
CA ASN A 272 -15.97 13.16 1.29
C ASN A 272 -16.25 14.61 1.68
N GLY A 273 -15.68 15.60 0.99
CA GLY A 273 -15.76 16.99 1.40
C GLY A 273 -14.90 17.33 2.62
N THR A 274 -14.00 16.41 3.03
CA THR A 274 -13.05 16.63 4.12
C THR A 274 -11.98 17.61 3.65
N ALA A 275 -11.72 18.64 4.44
CA ALA A 275 -10.63 19.57 4.14
C ALA A 275 -9.29 18.85 4.22
N ILE A 276 -8.48 18.96 3.16
CA ILE A 276 -7.11 18.44 3.14
C ILE A 276 -6.21 19.40 3.92
N THR A 277 -5.49 18.86 4.91
CA THR A 277 -4.55 19.59 5.75
C THR A 277 -3.39 18.68 6.15
N ASN A 278 -2.37 19.23 6.84
CA ASN A 278 -1.29 18.41 7.36
C ASN A 278 -1.81 17.33 8.31
N LEU A 279 -1.47 16.09 8.03
CA LEU A 279 -1.77 14.93 8.87
C LEU A 279 -0.50 14.29 9.46
N PHE A 280 0.67 14.58 8.89
CA PHE A 280 1.89 13.83 9.16
C PHE A 280 3.04 14.71 9.70
N ASP A 281 2.76 15.88 10.25
CA ASP A 281 3.76 16.75 10.90
C ASP A 281 4.50 16.02 12.05
N GLU A 282 3.86 15.03 12.69
CA GLU A 282 4.47 14.20 13.74
C GLU A 282 5.58 13.28 13.22
N SER A 283 5.63 13.00 11.92
CA SER A 283 6.70 12.21 11.30
C SER A 283 7.86 13.04 10.78
N ASP A 284 7.77 14.37 10.82
CA ASP A 284 8.86 15.26 10.48
C ASP A 284 9.69 15.56 11.74
N PRO A 285 10.97 15.12 11.82
CA PRO A 285 11.81 15.39 12.98
C PRO A 285 11.97 16.87 13.30
N ASN A 286 11.79 17.75 12.29
CA ASN A 286 11.89 19.20 12.49
C ASN A 286 10.64 19.82 13.12
N LYS A 287 9.52 19.09 13.12
CA LYS A 287 8.21 19.52 13.65
C LYS A 287 7.75 18.67 14.83
N SER A 288 8.13 17.41 14.86
CA SER A 288 7.72 16.45 15.88
C SER A 288 8.42 16.74 17.21
N GLY A 289 7.64 16.75 18.31
CA GLY A 289 8.18 16.73 19.66
C GLY A 289 8.77 15.37 20.06
N ASP A 290 8.41 14.32 19.37
CA ASP A 290 8.83 12.94 19.64
C ASP A 290 10.23 12.63 19.09
N ALA A 291 10.63 13.28 18.00
CA ALA A 291 11.93 13.09 17.41
C ALA A 291 12.85 14.30 17.73
N PRO A 292 13.69 14.19 18.71
CA PRO A 292 14.66 15.25 19.01
C PRO A 292 15.81 15.20 18.03
N GLY A 293 15.98 16.24 17.34
CA GLY A 293 17.00 16.42 16.35
C GLY A 293 16.42 17.08 15.09
N SER A 294 17.28 17.68 14.30
CA SER A 294 16.90 18.27 13.02
C SER A 294 17.46 17.44 11.88
N VAL A 295 16.66 17.30 10.84
CA VAL A 295 17.07 16.71 9.56
C VAL A 295 17.18 17.82 8.55
N THR A 296 18.30 17.90 7.84
CA THR A 296 18.42 18.75 6.66
C THR A 296 17.79 17.99 5.50
N TRP A 297 16.55 18.34 5.12
CA TRP A 297 15.90 17.78 3.94
C TRP A 297 16.65 18.22 2.68
N MET A 298 16.75 17.33 1.68
CA MET A 298 17.30 17.69 0.39
C MET A 298 16.48 18.80 -0.26
N SER A 299 17.15 19.78 -0.82
CA SER A 299 16.52 20.92 -1.47
C SER A 299 17.22 21.31 -2.76
N ARG A 300 16.41 21.47 -3.80
CA ARG A 300 16.85 22.02 -5.10
C ARG A 300 17.44 23.43 -4.99
N SER A 301 17.08 24.19 -3.96
CA SER A 301 17.63 25.53 -3.75
C SER A 301 19.11 25.52 -3.30
N ASP A 302 19.58 24.39 -2.74
CA ASP A 302 20.95 24.22 -2.23
C ASP A 302 21.41 22.76 -2.25
N TRP A 303 21.68 22.21 -3.45
CA TRP A 303 22.11 20.82 -3.57
C TRP A 303 23.34 20.49 -2.72
N THR A 304 24.43 21.27 -2.87
CA THR A 304 25.69 20.98 -2.16
C THR A 304 25.59 21.15 -0.65
N GLY A 305 24.63 21.91 -0.15
CA GLY A 305 24.39 22.11 1.28
C GLY A 305 23.43 21.09 1.89
N THR A 306 22.66 20.35 1.07
CA THR A 306 21.57 19.51 1.56
C THR A 306 21.63 18.03 1.15
N ILE A 307 22.41 17.69 0.11
CA ILE A 307 22.62 16.27 -0.25
C ILE A 307 23.29 15.55 0.92
N PRO A 308 22.73 14.42 1.37
CA PRO A 308 23.33 13.67 2.47
C PRO A 308 24.72 13.13 2.08
N THR A 309 25.66 13.24 3.00
CA THR A 309 27.02 12.67 2.90
C THR A 309 27.27 11.62 3.98
N ALA A 310 26.32 11.43 4.88
CA ALA A 310 26.30 10.45 5.95
C ALA A 310 24.84 10.22 6.37
N PRO A 311 24.54 9.11 7.08
CA PRO A 311 23.21 8.89 7.66
C PRO A 311 22.80 10.04 8.59
N ALA A 312 21.53 10.43 8.54
CA ALA A 312 20.96 11.40 9.47
C ALA A 312 21.09 10.90 10.92
N GLN A 313 21.47 11.79 11.83
CA GLN A 313 21.69 11.43 13.24
C GLN A 313 20.53 11.97 14.10
N LEU A 314 19.74 11.05 14.66
CA LEU A 314 18.66 11.33 15.61
C LEU A 314 19.01 10.75 16.98
N THR A 315 18.53 11.39 18.06
CA THR A 315 18.80 10.98 19.45
C THR A 315 17.46 10.79 20.18
N ALA A 316 17.28 9.67 20.88
CA ALA A 316 16.06 9.44 21.65
C ALA A 316 15.92 10.40 22.83
N ASN A 317 14.68 10.67 23.22
CA ASN A 317 14.33 11.45 24.42
C ASN A 317 13.15 10.80 25.17
N GLU A 318 12.73 11.40 26.27
CA GLU A 318 11.62 10.89 27.09
C GLU A 318 10.29 10.86 26.32
N THR A 319 10.03 11.87 25.49
CA THR A 319 8.80 11.96 24.68
C THR A 319 8.74 10.82 23.67
N LEU A 320 9.83 10.61 22.93
CA LEU A 320 9.93 9.49 21.97
C LEU A 320 9.76 8.14 22.70
N ALA A 321 10.42 7.94 23.83
CA ALA A 321 10.31 6.70 24.58
C ALA A 321 8.87 6.43 25.06
N ALA A 322 8.15 7.46 25.48
CA ALA A 322 6.74 7.37 25.85
C ALA A 322 5.86 7.03 24.63
N SER A 323 6.11 7.68 23.48
CA SER A 323 5.38 7.44 22.23
C SER A 323 5.62 6.03 21.65
N LEU A 324 6.74 5.40 22.00
CA LEU A 324 7.08 4.02 21.61
C LEU A 324 6.52 2.95 22.56
N ALA A 325 5.75 3.33 23.60
CA ALA A 325 5.08 2.36 24.46
C ALA A 325 4.14 1.44 23.65
N PHE A 326 4.02 0.20 24.10
CA PHE A 326 3.25 -0.82 23.35
C PHE A 326 1.74 -0.65 23.44
N THR A 327 1.25 -0.02 24.51
CA THR A 327 -0.18 0.29 24.69
C THR A 327 -0.27 1.72 25.22
N LYS A 328 -1.02 2.56 24.51
CA LYS A 328 -1.21 3.97 24.88
C LYS A 328 -2.55 4.23 25.56
N TYR A 329 -3.57 3.44 25.22
CA TYR A 329 -4.91 3.60 25.80
C TYR A 329 -4.91 3.31 27.30
N ASP A 330 -5.36 4.27 28.11
CA ASP A 330 -5.36 4.23 29.58
C ASP A 330 -6.75 4.02 30.21
N GLY A 331 -7.80 3.88 29.39
CA GLY A 331 -9.18 3.69 29.84
C GLY A 331 -9.91 4.97 30.26
N SER A 332 -9.29 6.15 30.10
CA SER A 332 -9.93 7.44 30.46
C SER A 332 -11.21 7.70 29.69
N GLU A 333 -11.32 7.18 28.46
CA GLU A 333 -12.49 7.36 27.59
C GLU A 333 -13.52 6.23 27.71
N ALA A 334 -13.33 5.24 28.56
CA ALA A 334 -14.16 4.03 28.63
C ALA A 334 -15.67 4.29 28.69
N ASN A 335 -16.09 5.41 29.27
CA ASN A 335 -17.48 5.83 29.37
C ASN A 335 -17.77 7.17 28.68
N SER A 336 -16.94 7.56 27.70
CA SER A 336 -17.13 8.80 26.94
C SER A 336 -18.32 8.75 25.99
N VAL A 337 -18.79 7.54 25.67
CA VAL A 337 -19.94 7.25 24.82
C VAL A 337 -20.89 6.26 25.50
N GLU A 338 -22.13 6.17 25.01
CA GLU A 338 -23.05 5.12 25.48
C GLU A 338 -22.62 3.75 24.97
N MET A 339 -22.84 2.73 25.81
CA MET A 339 -22.58 1.34 25.42
C MET A 339 -23.47 0.94 24.23
N PRO A 340 -22.91 0.51 23.10
CA PRO A 340 -23.71 0.07 21.97
C PRO A 340 -24.62 -1.12 22.31
N THR A 341 -25.77 -1.20 21.67
CA THR A 341 -26.64 -2.37 21.76
C THR A 341 -25.95 -3.59 21.17
N LEU A 342 -25.97 -4.72 21.91
CA LEU A 342 -25.42 -6.00 21.48
C LEU A 342 -26.43 -7.13 21.67
N GLY A 343 -26.39 -8.14 20.80
CA GLY A 343 -27.21 -9.35 20.90
C GLY A 343 -28.70 -9.16 20.67
N ALA A 344 -29.12 -8.06 20.05
CA ALA A 344 -30.51 -7.81 19.65
C ALA A 344 -31.02 -8.92 18.71
N LYS A 345 -32.34 -9.06 18.63
CA LYS A 345 -33.00 -10.05 17.75
C LYS A 345 -33.86 -9.35 16.69
N ASN A 346 -33.19 -8.57 15.84
CA ASN A 346 -33.87 -7.76 14.83
C ASN A 346 -34.24 -8.59 13.56
N GLY A 347 -33.67 -9.79 13.41
CA GLY A 347 -33.99 -10.70 12.31
C GLY A 347 -33.33 -10.35 10.97
N LEU A 348 -32.39 -9.40 10.95
CA LEU A 348 -31.60 -9.09 9.76
C LEU A 348 -30.46 -10.09 9.58
N THR A 349 -30.04 -10.29 8.32
CA THR A 349 -28.88 -11.09 7.96
C THR A 349 -27.92 -10.25 7.14
N LEU A 350 -26.65 -10.66 7.02
CA LEU A 350 -25.71 -9.97 6.14
C LEU A 350 -26.23 -9.93 4.69
N ALA A 351 -26.94 -10.97 4.25
CA ALA A 351 -27.54 -10.99 2.92
C ALA A 351 -28.58 -9.86 2.71
N SER A 352 -29.29 -9.42 3.76
CA SER A 352 -30.24 -8.30 3.66
C SER A 352 -29.56 -6.95 3.36
N MET A 353 -28.23 -6.88 3.53
CA MET A 353 -27.44 -5.67 3.23
C MET A 353 -26.91 -5.62 1.79
N ILE A 354 -27.14 -6.66 0.97
CA ILE A 354 -26.73 -6.67 -0.44
C ILE A 354 -27.32 -5.44 -1.18
N GLY A 355 -26.44 -4.64 -1.79
CA GLY A 355 -26.80 -3.46 -2.57
C GLY A 355 -27.14 -2.22 -1.74
N LYS A 356 -26.92 -2.23 -0.43
CA LYS A 356 -27.05 -1.06 0.43
C LYS A 356 -25.75 -0.27 0.51
N ASP A 357 -25.90 1.05 0.51
CA ASP A 357 -24.76 1.95 0.71
C ASP A 357 -24.18 1.81 2.13
N PHE A 358 -22.92 2.24 2.29
CA PHE A 358 -22.22 2.18 3.59
C PHE A 358 -22.99 2.95 4.67
N ASP A 359 -23.58 4.10 4.32
CA ASP A 359 -24.26 4.97 5.27
C ASP A 359 -25.77 4.65 5.44
N ASP A 360 -26.26 3.48 4.91
CA ASP A 360 -27.66 3.06 5.09
C ASP A 360 -27.93 2.76 6.58
N PRO A 361 -28.97 3.35 7.20
CA PRO A 361 -29.23 3.20 8.64
C PRO A 361 -29.59 1.77 9.07
N GLU A 362 -29.91 0.86 8.16
CA GLU A 362 -30.14 -0.55 8.51
C GLU A 362 -28.86 -1.26 8.97
N TRP A 363 -27.67 -0.72 8.64
CA TRP A 363 -26.41 -1.24 9.18
C TRP A 363 -26.39 -1.20 10.70
N ASP A 364 -26.86 -0.12 11.33
CA ASP A 364 -26.94 -0.04 12.79
C ASP A 364 -27.82 -1.12 13.37
N THR A 365 -28.97 -1.39 12.73
CA THR A 365 -29.90 -2.43 13.14
C THR A 365 -29.31 -3.85 13.00
N LEU A 366 -28.51 -4.08 11.94
CA LEU A 366 -27.76 -5.34 11.77
C LEU A 366 -26.68 -5.49 12.84
N LEU A 367 -25.88 -4.46 13.04
CA LEU A 367 -24.75 -4.45 13.98
C LEU A 367 -25.20 -4.66 15.44
N ASP A 368 -26.40 -4.18 15.82
CA ASP A 368 -27.01 -4.40 17.12
C ASP A 368 -27.21 -5.89 17.44
N GLN A 369 -27.29 -6.77 16.45
CA GLN A 369 -27.45 -8.20 16.65
C GLN A 369 -26.16 -8.92 17.01
N LEU A 370 -24.99 -8.31 16.71
CA LEU A 370 -23.69 -8.91 17.02
C LEU A 370 -23.52 -9.09 18.53
N THR A 371 -22.94 -10.20 18.90
CA THR A 371 -22.47 -10.40 20.28
C THR A 371 -21.03 -9.92 20.43
N TYR A 372 -20.64 -9.56 21.64
CA TYR A 372 -19.25 -9.20 21.93
C TYR A 372 -18.25 -10.27 21.46
N SER A 373 -18.58 -11.54 21.73
CA SER A 373 -17.74 -12.68 21.31
C SER A 373 -17.58 -12.79 19.79
N GLU A 374 -18.62 -12.50 19.01
CA GLU A 374 -18.55 -12.52 17.55
C GLU A 374 -17.67 -11.40 17.03
N MET A 375 -17.75 -10.18 17.60
CA MET A 375 -16.87 -9.08 17.27
C MET A 375 -15.39 -9.43 17.58
N VAL A 376 -15.12 -9.90 18.81
CA VAL A 376 -13.78 -10.36 19.20
C VAL A 376 -13.23 -11.40 18.22
N ASN A 377 -14.02 -12.41 17.90
CA ASN A 377 -13.59 -13.49 17.00
C ASN A 377 -13.29 -12.95 15.59
N THR A 378 -14.16 -12.13 15.02
CA THR A 378 -13.97 -11.61 13.66
C THR A 378 -12.75 -10.70 13.58
N ILE A 379 -12.53 -9.84 14.58
CA ILE A 379 -11.43 -8.90 14.61
C ILE A 379 -10.08 -9.61 14.86
N THR A 380 -10.04 -10.62 15.75
CA THR A 380 -8.78 -11.22 16.19
C THR A 380 -8.40 -12.52 15.50
N LEU A 381 -9.30 -13.14 14.75
CA LEU A 381 -9.06 -14.38 13.99
C LEU A 381 -8.88 -14.11 12.48
N GLY A 382 -8.26 -13.00 12.14
CA GLY A 382 -8.12 -12.53 10.76
C GLY A 382 -7.04 -13.21 9.93
N PHE A 383 -6.37 -14.26 10.44
CA PHE A 383 -5.32 -14.93 9.69
C PHE A 383 -5.89 -15.63 8.45
N HIS A 384 -5.66 -15.01 7.28
CA HIS A 384 -6.12 -15.47 5.97
C HIS A 384 -7.64 -15.77 5.90
N ASN A 385 -8.44 -15.04 6.64
CA ASN A 385 -9.91 -15.16 6.62
C ASN A 385 -10.61 -14.00 7.33
N THR A 386 -11.92 -13.89 7.14
CA THR A 386 -12.81 -13.18 8.05
C THR A 386 -13.74 -14.19 8.73
N ALA A 387 -13.76 -14.26 10.06
CA ALA A 387 -14.51 -15.27 10.80
C ALA A 387 -16.03 -15.17 10.59
N ALA A 388 -16.75 -16.27 10.84
CA ALA A 388 -18.20 -16.30 10.79
C ALA A 388 -18.84 -15.56 11.98
N ALA A 389 -20.00 -14.92 11.76
CA ALA A 389 -20.86 -14.33 12.78
C ALA A 389 -22.29 -14.87 12.62
N ALA A 390 -22.65 -15.81 13.50
CA ALA A 390 -23.89 -16.58 13.37
C ALA A 390 -25.14 -15.72 13.62
N SER A 391 -25.06 -14.72 14.49
CA SER A 391 -26.19 -13.83 14.84
C SER A 391 -26.76 -13.07 13.64
N ILE A 392 -25.91 -12.82 12.64
CA ILE A 392 -26.23 -12.09 11.39
C ILE A 392 -26.11 -12.97 10.14
N GLY A 393 -25.94 -14.28 10.30
CA GLY A 393 -25.83 -15.19 9.17
C GLY A 393 -24.60 -15.01 8.28
N LYS A 394 -23.52 -14.35 8.78
CA LYS A 394 -22.26 -14.21 8.06
C LYS A 394 -21.49 -15.53 8.06
N THR A 395 -21.11 -16.02 6.90
CA THR A 395 -20.15 -17.13 6.74
C THR A 395 -18.71 -16.64 6.85
N ALA A 396 -17.76 -17.54 7.14
CA ALA A 396 -16.35 -17.21 7.03
C ALA A 396 -15.94 -17.07 5.56
N THR A 397 -15.04 -16.11 5.27
CA THR A 397 -14.34 -16.01 3.99
C THR A 397 -13.00 -16.73 4.04
N LYS A 398 -12.32 -16.82 2.91
CA LYS A 398 -10.92 -17.24 2.82
C LYS A 398 -10.17 -16.19 2.03
N ASP A 399 -9.02 -15.80 2.55
CA ASP A 399 -8.11 -14.85 1.94
C ASP A 399 -6.74 -15.52 1.75
N GLU A 400 -5.94 -15.05 0.80
CA GLU A 400 -4.63 -15.64 0.58
C GLU A 400 -3.62 -14.61 0.04
N ASN A 401 -2.33 -14.92 0.13
CA ASN A 401 -1.26 -14.11 -0.44
C ASN A 401 -1.31 -14.12 -1.96
N GLY A 402 -0.79 -13.07 -2.57
CA GLY A 402 -0.58 -13.12 -3.99
C GLY A 402 -0.45 -11.85 -4.79
N PRO A 403 0.57 -10.98 -4.53
CA PRO A 403 0.84 -9.91 -5.48
C PRO A 403 1.02 -10.41 -6.92
N GLN A 404 1.77 -11.49 -7.14
CA GLN A 404 1.98 -12.11 -8.46
C GLN A 404 1.04 -13.30 -8.74
N GLY A 405 -0.16 -13.28 -8.22
CA GLY A 405 -1.13 -14.37 -8.30
C GLY A 405 -1.17 -15.22 -7.03
N LEU A 406 -2.28 -15.92 -6.87
CA LEU A 406 -2.64 -16.65 -5.65
C LEU A 406 -1.59 -17.67 -5.21
N THR A 407 -1.03 -17.51 -4.01
CA THR A 407 -0.08 -18.45 -3.42
C THR A 407 -0.43 -18.80 -1.98
N ALA A 408 -0.66 -20.08 -1.70
CA ALA A 408 -1.04 -20.61 -0.40
C ALA A 408 0.17 -21.20 0.37
N ALA A 409 1.35 -20.62 0.22
CA ALA A 409 2.58 -21.13 0.81
C ALA A 409 2.55 -21.17 2.36
N LEU A 410 1.83 -20.25 3.00
CA LEU A 410 1.70 -20.18 4.46
C LEU A 410 0.55 -21.02 5.00
N THR A 411 -0.56 -21.11 4.28
CA THR A 411 -1.76 -21.80 4.74
C THR A 411 -1.78 -23.27 4.35
N GLY A 412 -0.97 -23.67 3.35
CA GLY A 412 -0.98 -25.02 2.79
C GLY A 412 -2.22 -25.32 1.93
N GLY A 413 -2.94 -24.28 1.51
CA GLY A 413 -4.07 -24.38 0.58
C GLY A 413 -3.64 -24.60 -0.87
N ALA A 414 -4.56 -24.33 -1.80
CA ALA A 414 -4.27 -24.40 -3.23
C ALA A 414 -3.67 -23.09 -3.73
N SER A 415 -2.60 -23.17 -4.49
CA SER A 415 -2.02 -22.04 -5.25
C SER A 415 -2.47 -22.11 -6.69
N ALA A 416 -2.54 -20.97 -7.36
CA ALA A 416 -2.93 -20.86 -8.76
C ALA A 416 -1.73 -20.54 -9.68
N MET A 417 -1.97 -19.90 -10.81
CA MET A 417 -0.92 -19.45 -11.73
C MET A 417 -0.01 -18.41 -11.05
N CYS A 418 1.28 -18.54 -11.24
CA CYS A 418 2.24 -17.51 -10.89
C CYS A 418 2.46 -16.60 -12.11
N TYR A 419 1.94 -15.37 -12.02
CA TYR A 419 2.13 -14.33 -13.04
C TYR A 419 3.53 -13.71 -12.92
N THR A 420 3.82 -12.71 -13.73
CA THR A 420 5.09 -11.98 -13.60
C THR A 420 5.07 -11.08 -12.37
N SER A 421 6.23 -10.56 -11.99
CA SER A 421 6.37 -9.60 -10.89
C SER A 421 5.84 -8.22 -11.27
N GLU A 422 5.45 -7.41 -10.27
CA GLU A 422 4.82 -6.10 -10.48
C GLU A 422 5.75 -5.11 -11.18
N ASP A 423 7.05 -5.13 -10.90
CA ASP A 423 8.05 -4.34 -11.64
C ASP A 423 8.03 -4.64 -13.14
N VAL A 424 7.90 -5.92 -13.53
CA VAL A 424 7.78 -6.34 -14.94
C VAL A 424 6.38 -6.00 -15.50
N MET A 425 5.32 -6.04 -14.68
CA MET A 425 3.99 -5.58 -15.09
C MET A 425 4.02 -4.09 -15.40
N ALA A 426 4.61 -3.28 -14.53
CA ALA A 426 4.75 -1.84 -14.73
C ALA A 426 5.63 -1.51 -15.96
N ALA A 427 6.71 -2.27 -16.18
CA ALA A 427 7.57 -2.09 -17.35
C ALA A 427 6.86 -2.30 -18.70
N THR A 428 5.66 -2.85 -18.71
CA THR A 428 4.84 -2.93 -19.93
C THR A 428 4.27 -1.58 -20.34
N PHE A 429 4.06 -0.65 -19.42
CA PHE A 429 3.32 0.61 -19.61
C PHE A 429 1.99 0.37 -20.35
N ASN A 430 1.29 -0.70 -20.00
CA ASN A 430 0.10 -1.16 -20.69
C ASN A 430 -1.05 -1.45 -19.72
N VAL A 431 -1.84 -0.43 -19.44
CA VAL A 431 -2.98 -0.46 -18.52
C VAL A 431 -3.97 -1.59 -18.85
N ASP A 432 -4.32 -1.75 -20.13
CA ASP A 432 -5.30 -2.76 -20.56
C ASP A 432 -4.79 -4.19 -20.32
N LEU A 433 -3.51 -4.43 -20.58
CA LEU A 433 -2.89 -5.73 -20.33
C LEU A 433 -2.91 -6.05 -18.83
N ILE A 434 -2.58 -5.08 -17.97
CA ILE A 434 -2.53 -5.32 -16.53
C ILE A 434 -3.94 -5.46 -15.94
N ASN A 435 -4.93 -4.75 -16.46
CA ASN A 435 -6.33 -5.01 -16.10
C ASN A 435 -6.74 -6.46 -16.42
N GLU A 436 -6.33 -6.99 -17.59
CA GLU A 436 -6.62 -8.38 -17.95
C GLU A 436 -5.85 -9.38 -17.06
N VAL A 437 -4.60 -9.09 -16.68
CA VAL A 437 -3.85 -9.87 -15.69
C VAL A 437 -4.61 -9.90 -14.36
N GLY A 438 -5.06 -8.75 -13.87
CA GLY A 438 -5.88 -8.65 -12.66
C GLY A 438 -7.17 -9.48 -12.76
N ARG A 439 -7.85 -9.45 -13.91
CA ARG A 439 -9.03 -10.30 -14.16
C ARG A 439 -8.71 -11.79 -14.06
N CYS A 440 -7.58 -12.21 -14.62
CA CYS A 440 -7.13 -13.60 -14.54
C CYS A 440 -6.81 -14.01 -13.09
N ILE A 441 -6.14 -13.15 -12.31
CA ILE A 441 -5.88 -13.38 -10.88
C ILE A 441 -7.21 -13.52 -10.12
N GLY A 442 -8.18 -12.64 -10.40
CA GLY A 442 -9.51 -12.71 -9.80
C GLY A 442 -10.26 -14.01 -10.13
N GLU A 443 -10.18 -14.51 -11.36
CA GLU A 443 -10.75 -15.80 -11.76
C GLU A 443 -10.08 -16.97 -11.03
N ASP A 444 -8.75 -16.93 -10.86
CA ASP A 444 -8.01 -17.92 -10.09
C ASP A 444 -8.49 -17.95 -8.64
N CYS A 445 -8.69 -16.79 -8.02
CA CYS A 445 -9.25 -16.69 -6.67
C CYS A 445 -10.65 -17.29 -6.57
N LEU A 446 -11.54 -16.97 -7.52
CA LEU A 446 -12.88 -17.56 -7.60
C LEU A 446 -12.83 -19.07 -7.72
N ALA A 447 -12.01 -19.59 -8.64
CA ALA A 447 -11.90 -21.03 -8.88
C ALA A 447 -11.38 -21.80 -7.66
N MET A 448 -10.52 -21.16 -6.85
CA MET A 448 -9.94 -21.73 -5.63
C MET A 448 -10.77 -21.44 -4.37
N GLY A 449 -11.83 -20.63 -4.48
CA GLY A 449 -12.76 -20.31 -3.39
C GLY A 449 -12.22 -19.29 -2.39
N TYR A 450 -11.41 -18.33 -2.86
CA TYR A 450 -10.91 -17.21 -2.07
C TYR A 450 -11.69 -15.93 -2.38
N SER A 451 -11.92 -15.12 -1.35
CA SER A 451 -12.66 -13.86 -1.44
C SER A 451 -11.76 -12.64 -1.30
N GLY A 452 -10.60 -12.78 -0.68
CA GLY A 452 -9.62 -11.72 -0.48
C GLY A 452 -8.23 -12.12 -0.96
N LEU A 453 -7.45 -11.12 -1.41
CA LEU A 453 -6.09 -11.28 -1.88
C LEU A 453 -5.17 -10.26 -1.17
N TYR A 454 -4.10 -10.75 -0.52
CA TYR A 454 -3.06 -9.92 0.10
C TYR A 454 -2.12 -9.38 -0.99
N GLY A 455 -2.49 -8.30 -1.58
CA GLY A 455 -1.87 -7.61 -2.71
C GLY A 455 -2.89 -6.69 -3.40
N PRO A 456 -2.43 -5.93 -4.40
CA PRO A 456 -1.06 -5.72 -4.88
C PRO A 456 -0.12 -5.04 -3.88
N GLY A 457 1.21 -5.11 -4.16
CA GLY A 457 2.24 -4.40 -3.42
C GLY A 457 2.39 -2.96 -3.92
N ILE A 458 2.40 -1.97 -3.01
CA ILE A 458 2.37 -0.53 -3.37
C ILE A 458 3.51 0.30 -2.79
N ASN A 459 4.54 -0.33 -2.22
CA ASN A 459 5.70 0.40 -1.73
C ASN A 459 6.57 0.88 -2.90
N MET A 460 7.43 1.88 -2.64
CA MET A 460 8.26 2.50 -3.66
C MET A 460 9.61 1.79 -3.80
N HIS A 461 10.19 1.78 -5.01
CA HIS A 461 11.58 1.39 -5.25
C HIS A 461 12.52 2.51 -4.77
N ARG A 462 12.68 2.62 -3.45
CA ARG A 462 13.51 3.67 -2.85
C ARG A 462 15.00 3.49 -3.17
N THR A 463 15.46 2.24 -3.21
CA THR A 463 16.81 1.85 -3.65
C THR A 463 16.76 0.50 -4.33
N ALA A 464 17.82 0.15 -5.07
CA ALA A 464 17.96 -1.17 -5.69
C ALA A 464 18.13 -2.33 -4.67
N TYR A 465 18.25 -2.04 -3.37
CA TYR A 465 18.60 -3.03 -2.34
C TYR A 465 17.42 -3.51 -1.49
N CYS A 466 16.20 -3.02 -1.72
CA CYS A 466 15.04 -3.61 -1.07
C CYS A 466 14.75 -4.99 -1.65
N GLY A 467 14.74 -6.01 -0.80
CA GLY A 467 14.56 -7.41 -1.22
C GLY A 467 13.15 -7.72 -1.75
N ARG A 468 12.22 -6.76 -1.68
CA ARG A 468 10.83 -6.89 -2.13
C ARG A 468 10.47 -5.98 -3.29
N ASN A 469 11.44 -5.29 -3.94
CA ASN A 469 11.14 -4.46 -5.11
C ASN A 469 10.39 -5.23 -6.21
N PHE A 470 10.63 -6.54 -6.35
CA PHE A 470 9.93 -7.36 -7.33
C PHE A 470 8.39 -7.43 -7.13
N GLU A 471 7.89 -7.17 -5.93
CA GLU A 471 6.44 -7.11 -5.67
C GLU A 471 5.90 -5.68 -5.53
N TYR A 472 6.69 -4.70 -5.98
CA TYR A 472 6.33 -3.29 -6.10
C TYR A 472 6.55 -2.85 -7.54
N TYR A 473 5.96 -1.72 -7.94
CA TYR A 473 5.89 -1.40 -9.38
C TYR A 473 7.06 -0.56 -9.88
N SER A 474 7.51 0.47 -9.14
CA SER A 474 8.42 1.48 -9.69
C SER A 474 9.01 2.40 -8.63
N GLU A 475 10.03 3.18 -9.03
CA GLU A 475 10.49 4.40 -8.34
C GLU A 475 9.56 5.60 -8.59
N ASP A 476 8.69 5.55 -9.60
CA ASP A 476 7.76 6.62 -9.94
C ASP A 476 6.35 6.32 -9.41
N PRO A 477 5.77 7.21 -8.58
CA PRO A 477 4.46 6.99 -7.98
C PRO A 477 3.31 7.04 -8.99
N PHE A 478 3.45 7.78 -10.12
CA PHE A 478 2.40 7.87 -11.12
C PHE A 478 2.23 6.55 -11.89
N VAL A 479 3.33 5.97 -12.43
CA VAL A 479 3.24 4.69 -13.13
C VAL A 479 2.86 3.57 -12.15
N ALA A 480 3.42 3.59 -10.93
CA ALA A 480 3.08 2.61 -9.90
C ALA A 480 1.59 2.65 -9.57
N GLY A 481 1.04 3.83 -9.32
CA GLY A 481 -0.37 4.01 -8.99
C GLY A 481 -1.32 3.66 -10.15
N THR A 482 -1.00 4.09 -11.36
CA THR A 482 -1.83 3.84 -12.55
C THR A 482 -1.89 2.35 -12.90
N ILE A 483 -0.77 1.65 -12.87
CA ILE A 483 -0.70 0.20 -13.15
C ILE A 483 -1.37 -0.58 -12.01
N CYS A 484 -1.13 -0.20 -10.75
CA CYS A 484 -1.80 -0.81 -9.60
C CYS A 484 -3.33 -0.65 -9.69
N ALA A 485 -3.82 0.55 -10.03
CA ALA A 485 -5.25 0.81 -10.19
C ALA A 485 -5.89 -0.12 -11.25
N ALA A 486 -5.20 -0.34 -12.38
CA ALA A 486 -5.66 -1.25 -13.42
C ALA A 486 -5.74 -2.71 -12.95
N GLU A 487 -4.74 -3.17 -12.21
CA GLU A 487 -4.72 -4.53 -11.63
C GLU A 487 -5.84 -4.71 -10.61
N VAL A 488 -6.02 -3.74 -9.70
CA VAL A 488 -7.10 -3.70 -8.71
C VAL A 488 -8.46 -3.80 -9.37
N GLN A 489 -8.74 -2.97 -10.38
CA GLN A 489 -9.99 -3.03 -11.15
C GLN A 489 -10.24 -4.42 -11.74
N GLY A 490 -9.20 -5.03 -12.30
CA GLY A 490 -9.26 -6.38 -12.86
C GLY A 490 -9.65 -7.41 -11.80
N ILE A 491 -8.93 -7.47 -10.69
CA ILE A 491 -9.15 -8.42 -9.58
C ILE A 491 -10.56 -8.22 -8.99
N GLN A 492 -10.91 -6.99 -8.65
CA GLN A 492 -12.19 -6.67 -8.01
C GLN A 492 -13.39 -6.82 -8.95
N SER A 493 -13.19 -6.80 -10.29
CA SER A 493 -14.25 -7.14 -11.25
C SER A 493 -14.82 -8.55 -11.08
N LYS A 494 -14.10 -9.42 -10.34
CA LYS A 494 -14.51 -10.78 -9.97
C LYS A 494 -15.07 -10.89 -8.55
N GLY A 495 -15.25 -9.75 -7.88
CA GLY A 495 -15.72 -9.68 -6.50
C GLY A 495 -14.68 -10.10 -5.46
N VAL A 496 -13.42 -10.21 -5.84
CA VAL A 496 -12.30 -10.49 -4.92
C VAL A 496 -11.79 -9.16 -4.38
N TYR A 497 -11.91 -8.93 -3.07
CA TYR A 497 -11.34 -7.72 -2.48
C TYR A 497 -9.81 -7.84 -2.36
N VAL A 498 -9.14 -6.72 -2.63
CA VAL A 498 -7.69 -6.60 -2.48
C VAL A 498 -7.36 -6.01 -1.11
N TYR A 499 -6.16 -6.36 -0.60
CA TYR A 499 -5.53 -5.66 0.51
C TYR A 499 -4.26 -5.01 -0.01
N LEU A 500 -4.35 -3.74 -0.42
CA LEU A 500 -3.17 -2.97 -0.84
C LEU A 500 -2.10 -2.99 0.25
N LYS A 501 -0.90 -3.40 -0.07
CA LYS A 501 0.16 -3.58 0.93
C LYS A 501 1.50 -3.00 0.49
N HIS A 502 2.26 -2.44 1.39
CA HIS A 502 1.94 -2.22 2.80
C HIS A 502 1.71 -0.73 2.99
N VAL A 503 0.58 -0.37 3.55
CA VAL A 503 0.25 1.04 3.81
C VAL A 503 0.76 1.41 5.21
N ALA A 504 1.88 2.17 5.27
CA ALA A 504 2.78 2.63 4.24
C ALA A 504 4.25 2.54 4.70
N LEU A 505 5.20 3.00 3.86
CA LEU A 505 6.61 3.17 4.20
C LEU A 505 7.39 1.86 4.51
N ASN A 506 6.98 0.72 3.97
CA ASN A 506 7.74 -0.52 4.06
C ASN A 506 8.66 -0.69 2.83
N ASP A 507 9.44 0.34 2.52
CA ASP A 507 10.34 0.40 1.36
C ASP A 507 11.73 -0.18 1.66
N SER A 508 11.90 -0.76 2.86
CA SER A 508 13.08 -1.52 3.30
C SER A 508 12.66 -2.64 4.24
N GLU A 509 13.26 -3.81 4.07
CA GLU A 509 13.02 -4.99 4.91
C GLU A 509 13.84 -5.00 6.21
N THR A 510 14.87 -4.16 6.31
CA THR A 510 15.74 -4.10 7.48
C THR A 510 14.99 -3.51 8.67
N SER A 511 14.96 -4.27 9.77
CA SER A 511 14.27 -3.86 11.02
C SER A 511 12.80 -3.45 10.84
N ARG A 512 12.13 -3.89 9.76
CA ARG A 512 10.77 -3.44 9.40
C ARG A 512 9.75 -3.59 10.53
N ARG A 513 9.92 -4.56 11.43
CA ARG A 513 9.02 -4.75 12.58
C ARG A 513 9.28 -3.73 13.67
N GLY A 514 8.73 -2.56 13.47
CA GLY A 514 8.73 -1.48 14.45
C GLY A 514 9.80 -0.40 14.24
N VAL A 515 10.53 -0.39 13.11
CA VAL A 515 11.42 0.73 12.75
C VAL A 515 10.63 2.04 12.69
N ASN A 516 11.20 3.11 13.23
CA ASN A 516 10.64 4.46 13.18
C ASN A 516 11.02 5.09 11.84
N THR A 517 10.06 5.41 10.99
CA THR A 517 10.31 5.99 9.67
C THR A 517 9.94 7.47 9.67
N TRP A 518 10.93 8.32 9.40
CA TRP A 518 10.82 9.78 9.47
C TRP A 518 10.86 10.40 8.09
N LEU A 519 9.89 11.26 7.78
CA LEU A 519 9.76 12.00 6.54
C LEU A 519 8.90 13.24 6.73
N ASN A 520 8.97 14.19 5.79
CA ASN A 520 8.09 15.36 5.79
C ASN A 520 6.77 15.11 5.06
N GLU A 521 5.79 15.99 5.27
CA GLU A 521 4.43 15.90 4.74
C GLU A 521 4.38 15.87 3.20
N GLN A 522 5.16 16.73 2.51
CA GLN A 522 5.19 16.76 1.05
C GLN A 522 5.65 15.42 0.49
N THR A 523 6.75 14.90 1.00
CA THR A 523 7.27 13.58 0.61
C THR A 523 6.27 12.46 0.85
N ALA A 524 5.59 12.49 2.01
CA ALA A 524 4.57 11.50 2.34
C ALA A 524 3.47 11.46 1.28
N ARG A 525 2.94 12.62 0.88
CA ARG A 525 1.78 12.74 0.00
C ARG A 525 2.10 12.55 -1.48
N GLU A 526 3.22 13.10 -1.96
CA GLU A 526 3.54 13.09 -3.39
C GLU A 526 4.30 11.83 -3.84
N ILE A 527 4.90 11.07 -2.90
CA ILE A 527 5.69 9.89 -3.24
C ILE A 527 5.06 8.62 -2.65
N TYR A 528 4.96 8.54 -1.31
CA TYR A 528 4.69 7.27 -0.63
C TYR A 528 3.19 6.95 -0.45
N LEU A 529 2.32 7.94 -0.52
CA LEU A 529 0.86 7.76 -0.44
C LEU A 529 0.17 7.87 -1.81
N GLU A 530 0.84 8.42 -2.82
CA GLU A 530 0.25 8.63 -4.16
C GLU A 530 -0.20 7.30 -4.80
N VAL A 531 0.55 6.20 -4.61
CA VAL A 531 0.15 4.89 -5.12
C VAL A 531 -1.14 4.40 -4.46
N ALA A 532 -1.27 4.59 -3.14
CA ALA A 532 -2.50 4.25 -2.42
C ALA A 532 -3.67 5.17 -2.84
N ASP A 533 -3.40 6.48 -3.05
CA ASP A 533 -4.40 7.42 -3.56
C ASP A 533 -4.96 6.92 -4.89
N LYS A 534 -4.13 6.72 -5.91
CA LYS A 534 -4.57 6.23 -7.24
C LYS A 534 -5.23 4.85 -7.18
N ALA A 535 -4.69 3.92 -6.40
CA ALA A 535 -5.28 2.58 -6.29
C ALA A 535 -6.68 2.60 -5.64
N ILE A 536 -6.96 3.55 -4.73
CA ILE A 536 -8.27 3.72 -4.08
C ILE A 536 -9.19 4.57 -4.94
N THR A 537 -8.75 5.73 -5.43
CA THR A 537 -9.61 6.69 -6.14
C THR A 537 -9.88 6.26 -7.57
N ASP A 538 -8.85 5.84 -8.32
CA ASP A 538 -8.97 5.41 -9.71
C ASP A 538 -9.26 3.91 -9.82
N GLY A 539 -8.58 3.09 -8.99
CA GLY A 539 -8.71 1.63 -8.97
C GLY A 539 -9.92 1.12 -8.19
N GLY A 540 -10.47 1.92 -7.28
CA GLY A 540 -11.57 1.53 -6.41
C GLY A 540 -11.19 0.45 -5.41
N ALA A 541 -9.95 0.41 -4.91
CA ALA A 541 -9.51 -0.58 -3.94
C ALA A 541 -10.36 -0.54 -2.67
N TRP A 542 -10.85 -1.71 -2.22
CA TRP A 542 -11.75 -1.77 -1.06
C TRP A 542 -11.01 -1.80 0.27
N SER A 543 -9.85 -2.43 0.35
CA SER A 543 -9.17 -2.68 1.62
C SER A 543 -7.66 -2.50 1.53
N VAL A 544 -7.01 -2.35 2.69
CA VAL A 544 -5.56 -2.17 2.79
C VAL A 544 -4.98 -3.08 3.87
N MET A 545 -3.68 -3.39 3.74
CA MET A 545 -2.88 -4.01 4.79
C MET A 545 -1.86 -2.99 5.30
N THR A 546 -1.86 -2.73 6.61
CA THR A 546 -0.96 -1.76 7.24
C THR A 546 0.46 -2.30 7.37
N GLY A 547 1.46 -1.43 7.20
CA GLY A 547 2.87 -1.82 7.32
C GLY A 547 3.27 -2.20 8.75
N PHE A 548 4.35 -3.00 8.84
CA PHE A 548 4.98 -3.32 10.13
C PHE A 548 5.66 -2.13 10.81
N ASN A 549 6.20 -1.22 10.01
CA ASN A 549 6.97 -0.09 10.49
C ASN A 549 6.08 0.92 11.24
N ARG A 550 6.76 1.84 11.91
CA ARG A 550 6.11 3.03 12.44
C ARG A 550 6.23 4.18 11.45
N TRP A 551 5.21 4.97 11.40
CA TRP A 551 5.18 6.29 10.78
C TRP A 551 5.57 7.31 11.85
N GLY A 552 6.76 7.87 11.79
CA GLY A 552 7.36 8.52 12.96
C GLY A 552 7.47 7.55 14.14
N ALA A 553 6.89 7.87 15.26
CA ALA A 553 6.86 7.03 16.47
C ALA A 553 5.64 6.10 16.56
N THR A 554 4.64 6.26 15.69
CA THR A 554 3.36 5.54 15.76
C THR A 554 3.31 4.39 14.74
N TRP A 555 3.03 3.17 15.20
CA TRP A 555 2.83 2.04 14.27
C TRP A 555 1.75 2.37 13.23
N CYS A 556 1.98 2.01 11.94
CA CYS A 556 1.05 2.33 10.86
C CYS A 556 -0.39 1.89 11.14
N GLY A 557 -0.59 0.70 11.74
CA GLY A 557 -1.91 0.20 12.14
C GLY A 557 -2.53 0.89 13.36
N ALA A 558 -1.79 1.76 14.05
CA ALA A 558 -2.28 2.60 15.15
C ALA A 558 -2.21 4.11 14.82
N ASN A 559 -2.02 4.46 13.55
CA ASN A 559 -1.94 5.84 13.10
C ASN A 559 -3.30 6.32 12.58
N ALA A 560 -4.04 7.05 13.43
CA ALA A 560 -5.37 7.56 13.09
C ALA A 560 -5.33 8.57 11.93
N ASN A 561 -4.25 9.36 11.82
CA ASN A 561 -4.08 10.31 10.71
C ASN A 561 -3.97 9.57 9.37
N LEU A 562 -3.27 8.41 9.36
CA LEU A 562 -3.17 7.57 8.17
C LEU A 562 -4.51 6.86 7.87
N LEU A 563 -5.07 6.13 8.85
CA LEU A 563 -6.20 5.23 8.59
C LEU A 563 -7.52 5.97 8.50
N THR A 564 -7.81 6.82 9.48
CA THR A 564 -9.07 7.56 9.56
C THR A 564 -9.00 8.88 8.81
N GLY A 565 -7.90 9.63 8.97
CA GLY A 565 -7.72 10.93 8.32
C GLY A 565 -7.54 10.81 6.81
N PHE A 566 -6.47 10.14 6.37
CA PHE A 566 -6.13 10.06 4.96
C PHE A 566 -6.99 9.03 4.22
N LEU A 567 -6.92 7.74 4.55
CA LEU A 567 -7.60 6.70 3.76
C LEU A 567 -9.12 6.86 3.76
N ARG A 568 -9.74 7.08 4.93
CA ARG A 568 -11.20 7.18 5.03
C ARG A 568 -11.71 8.61 4.83
N GLY A 569 -11.03 9.60 5.40
CA GLY A 569 -11.44 11.00 5.33
C GLY A 569 -11.18 11.61 3.96
N GLU A 570 -9.93 11.64 3.53
CA GLU A 570 -9.55 12.29 2.27
C GLU A 570 -9.88 11.43 1.04
N LEU A 571 -9.57 10.12 1.05
CA LEU A 571 -9.78 9.23 -0.11
C LEU A 571 -11.16 8.56 -0.13
N GLY A 572 -11.90 8.58 0.97
CA GLY A 572 -13.26 8.00 1.03
C GLY A 572 -13.31 6.48 1.09
N MET A 573 -12.23 5.78 1.47
CA MET A 573 -12.21 4.32 1.60
C MET A 573 -13.23 3.83 2.64
N ARG A 574 -14.04 2.83 2.29
CA ARG A 574 -15.10 2.26 3.14
C ARG A 574 -14.82 0.82 3.62
N GLY A 575 -13.88 0.16 3.02
CA GLY A 575 -13.53 -1.22 3.35
C GLY A 575 -12.61 -1.35 4.56
N MET A 576 -12.19 -2.59 4.82
CA MET A 576 -11.44 -2.94 6.03
C MET A 576 -9.94 -2.68 5.92
N CYS A 577 -9.33 -2.37 7.08
CA CYS A 577 -7.88 -2.30 7.28
C CYS A 577 -7.43 -3.54 8.06
N ILE A 578 -6.63 -4.41 7.42
CA ILE A 578 -5.99 -5.55 8.09
C ILE A 578 -4.56 -5.16 8.51
N THR A 579 -4.07 -5.76 9.59
CA THR A 579 -2.65 -5.65 9.93
C THR A 579 -1.80 -6.52 9.02
N ASP A 580 -0.51 -6.22 8.86
CA ASP A 580 0.45 -7.24 8.44
C ASP A 580 0.53 -8.35 9.51
N PHE A 581 1.26 -9.44 9.22
CA PHE A 581 1.39 -10.61 10.09
C PHE A 581 1.78 -10.24 11.52
N SER A 582 0.80 -10.10 12.41
CA SER A 582 1.03 -9.60 13.76
C SER A 582 1.70 -10.62 14.69
N GLY A 583 1.43 -11.91 14.51
CA GLY A 583 2.06 -12.96 15.30
C GLY A 583 1.99 -12.70 16.81
N SER A 584 3.15 -12.62 17.45
CA SER A 584 3.31 -12.28 18.88
C SER A 584 3.74 -10.83 19.12
N SER A 585 3.70 -9.96 18.12
CA SER A 585 4.14 -8.57 18.21
C SER A 585 3.27 -7.77 19.19
N GLN A 586 3.89 -7.23 20.22
CA GLN A 586 3.17 -6.48 21.25
C GLN A 586 2.90 -5.03 20.85
N TYR A 587 3.76 -4.44 19.99
CA TYR A 587 3.59 -3.06 19.53
C TYR A 587 2.45 -2.93 18.50
N MET A 588 2.03 -4.03 17.84
CA MET A 588 0.85 -4.07 17.00
C MET A 588 -0.40 -4.22 17.87
N ASP A 589 -0.59 -3.25 18.73
CA ASP A 589 -1.57 -3.28 19.80
C ASP A 589 -3.01 -3.28 19.30
N LEU A 590 -3.84 -4.18 19.86
CA LEU A 590 -5.25 -4.33 19.46
C LEU A 590 -6.05 -3.06 19.73
N VAL A 591 -5.87 -2.45 20.90
CA VAL A 591 -6.72 -1.35 21.34
C VAL A 591 -6.36 -0.06 20.64
N ASP A 592 -5.06 0.27 20.62
CA ASP A 592 -4.57 1.46 19.90
C ASP A 592 -4.88 1.37 18.39
N GLY A 593 -4.79 0.16 17.82
CA GLY A 593 -5.15 -0.08 16.41
C GLY A 593 -6.64 0.11 16.15
N LEU A 594 -7.53 -0.43 17.00
CA LEU A 594 -8.99 -0.24 16.86
C LEU A 594 -9.36 1.25 16.95
N ILE A 595 -8.77 1.98 17.89
CA ILE A 595 -9.01 3.43 18.04
C ILE A 595 -8.58 4.19 16.77
N ALA A 596 -7.49 3.76 16.16
CA ALA A 596 -6.96 4.40 14.95
C ALA A 596 -7.71 4.04 13.65
N GLY A 597 -8.47 2.93 13.64
CA GLY A 597 -9.22 2.48 12.47
C GLY A 597 -8.70 1.20 11.80
N SER A 598 -7.81 0.43 12.47
CA SER A 598 -7.54 -0.96 12.09
C SER A 598 -8.74 -1.84 12.46
N ASP A 599 -9.10 -2.76 11.57
CA ASP A 599 -10.34 -3.53 11.70
C ASP A 599 -10.10 -5.00 12.02
N ILE A 600 -9.01 -5.59 11.55
CA ILE A 600 -8.78 -7.04 11.66
C ILE A 600 -7.28 -7.35 11.80
N TRP A 601 -6.95 -8.35 12.62
CA TRP A 601 -5.56 -8.75 12.91
C TRP A 601 -5.18 -10.02 12.15
N ASP A 602 -4.19 -9.93 11.27
CA ASP A 602 -3.58 -11.09 10.61
C ASP A 602 -2.67 -11.83 11.58
N SER A 603 -3.26 -12.71 12.40
CA SER A 603 -2.54 -13.40 13.47
C SER A 603 -2.82 -14.91 13.49
N PRO A 604 -1.79 -15.75 13.31
CA PRO A 604 -1.89 -17.19 13.54
C PRO A 604 -1.89 -17.54 15.03
N MET A 605 -1.65 -16.57 15.91
CA MET A 605 -1.66 -16.71 17.36
C MET A 605 -2.71 -15.79 18.00
N PRO A 606 -3.99 -15.96 17.67
CA PRO A 606 -5.06 -15.04 18.03
C PRO A 606 -5.25 -14.89 19.54
N LYS A 607 -4.80 -15.87 20.35
CA LYS A 607 -4.98 -15.89 21.80
C LYS A 607 -4.44 -14.61 22.48
N ILE A 608 -3.39 -14.00 21.95
CA ILE A 608 -2.83 -12.75 22.52
C ILE A 608 -3.88 -11.64 22.38
N HIS A 609 -4.40 -11.42 21.19
CA HIS A 609 -5.38 -10.38 20.90
C HIS A 609 -6.73 -10.69 21.53
N THR A 610 -7.19 -11.95 21.45
CA THR A 610 -8.45 -12.41 22.07
C THR A 610 -8.43 -12.22 23.60
N THR A 611 -7.32 -12.56 24.28
CA THR A 611 -7.18 -12.36 25.72
C THR A 611 -7.17 -10.88 26.07
N LYS A 612 -6.51 -10.04 25.25
CA LYS A 612 -6.52 -8.60 25.47
C LYS A 612 -7.93 -8.03 25.29
N ALA A 613 -8.63 -8.39 24.23
CA ALA A 613 -10.01 -7.96 23.98
C ALA A 613 -10.94 -8.26 25.15
N ALA A 614 -10.81 -9.44 25.80
CA ALA A 614 -11.67 -9.83 26.91
C ALA A 614 -11.67 -8.83 28.09
N ASN A 615 -10.68 -7.95 28.20
CA ASN A 615 -10.62 -6.94 29.24
C ASN A 615 -11.52 -5.72 28.98
N TYR A 616 -12.07 -5.57 27.77
CA TYR A 616 -12.76 -4.36 27.32
C TYR A 616 -14.25 -4.56 27.03
N GLU A 617 -14.85 -5.69 27.46
CA GLU A 617 -16.29 -5.96 27.27
C GLU A 617 -17.20 -4.90 27.91
N ASN A 618 -16.75 -4.23 28.95
CA ASN A 618 -17.48 -3.18 29.65
C ASN A 618 -16.97 -1.76 29.35
N ASP A 619 -16.07 -1.62 28.38
CA ASP A 619 -15.55 -0.35 27.91
C ASP A 619 -16.35 0.11 26.70
N ALA A 620 -17.27 1.05 26.90
CA ALA A 620 -18.20 1.50 25.86
C ALA A 620 -17.47 2.11 24.66
N TYR A 621 -16.35 2.79 24.87
CA TYR A 621 -15.57 3.40 23.80
C TYR A 621 -14.94 2.33 22.92
N ILE A 622 -14.26 1.33 23.51
CA ILE A 622 -13.64 0.25 22.74
C ILE A 622 -14.68 -0.63 22.04
N VAL A 623 -15.82 -0.93 22.70
CA VAL A 623 -16.91 -1.68 22.06
C VAL A 623 -17.45 -0.92 20.85
N THR A 624 -17.53 0.42 20.91
CA THR A 624 -17.91 1.24 19.77
C THR A 624 -16.89 1.13 18.63
N GLN A 625 -15.58 1.16 18.92
CA GLN A 625 -14.56 0.97 17.88
C GLN A 625 -14.61 -0.43 17.27
N MET A 626 -14.85 -1.47 18.07
CA MET A 626 -15.06 -2.82 17.55
C MET A 626 -16.29 -2.91 16.64
N ARG A 627 -17.38 -2.20 16.97
CA ARG A 627 -18.57 -2.10 16.12
C ARG A 627 -18.26 -1.41 14.79
N ASN A 628 -17.48 -0.33 14.81
CA ASN A 628 -17.02 0.36 13.61
C ASN A 628 -16.16 -0.57 12.73
N ALA A 629 -15.21 -1.29 13.34
CA ALA A 629 -14.41 -2.30 12.63
C ALA A 629 -15.29 -3.38 11.98
N MET A 630 -16.28 -3.89 12.71
CA MET A 630 -17.24 -4.85 12.14
C MET A 630 -18.00 -4.27 10.94
N HIS A 631 -18.39 -2.99 10.96
CA HIS A 631 -19.06 -2.35 9.84
C HIS A 631 -18.19 -2.39 8.57
N HIS A 632 -16.91 -1.98 8.65
CA HIS A 632 -15.98 -2.03 7.53
C HIS A 632 -15.76 -3.45 7.01
N ILE A 633 -15.59 -4.43 7.89
CA ILE A 633 -15.44 -5.84 7.54
C ILE A 633 -16.69 -6.35 6.81
N LEU A 634 -17.86 -6.11 7.38
CA LEU A 634 -19.12 -6.59 6.84
C LEU A 634 -19.47 -5.93 5.51
N TYR A 635 -19.19 -4.63 5.36
CA TYR A 635 -19.38 -3.91 4.11
C TYR A 635 -18.47 -4.45 3.00
N THR A 636 -17.22 -4.77 3.31
CA THR A 636 -16.31 -5.42 2.37
C THR A 636 -16.83 -6.80 1.95
N VAL A 637 -17.25 -7.63 2.92
CA VAL A 637 -17.70 -9.01 2.65
C VAL A 637 -19.01 -9.00 1.85
N VAL A 638 -19.97 -8.11 2.15
CA VAL A 638 -21.26 -8.09 1.45
C VAL A 638 -21.15 -7.74 -0.02
N ASN A 639 -20.14 -6.94 -0.37
CA ASN A 639 -19.85 -6.53 -1.74
C ASN A 639 -18.93 -7.52 -2.49
N SER A 640 -18.46 -8.59 -1.83
CA SER A 640 -17.51 -9.52 -2.41
C SER A 640 -18.18 -10.78 -3.00
N ASN A 641 -17.35 -11.61 -3.65
CA ASN A 641 -17.76 -12.91 -4.18
C ASN A 641 -18.26 -13.89 -3.11
N ALA A 642 -17.99 -13.62 -1.83
CA ALA A 642 -18.54 -14.42 -0.71
C ALA A 642 -20.07 -14.41 -0.69
N MET A 643 -20.69 -13.41 -1.30
CA MET A 643 -22.15 -13.30 -1.42
C MET A 643 -22.69 -13.73 -2.79
N ASN A 644 -21.86 -14.32 -3.65
CA ASN A 644 -22.32 -14.85 -4.93
C ASN A 644 -23.40 -15.92 -4.75
N GLY A 645 -24.52 -15.75 -5.41
CA GLY A 645 -25.66 -16.66 -5.32
C GLY A 645 -26.59 -16.43 -4.12
N TRP A 646 -26.30 -15.47 -3.25
CA TRP A 646 -27.20 -15.05 -2.17
C TRP A 646 -28.23 -14.03 -2.65
N ALA A 647 -29.46 -14.17 -2.19
CA ALA A 647 -30.49 -13.14 -2.31
C ALA A 647 -30.66 -12.41 -0.96
N SER A 648 -31.07 -11.15 -0.98
CA SER A 648 -31.28 -10.33 0.23
C SER A 648 -32.25 -10.93 1.26
N THR A 649 -33.06 -11.89 0.85
CA THR A 649 -34.05 -12.61 1.70
C THR A 649 -33.50 -13.92 2.25
N ASP A 650 -32.28 -14.33 1.87
CA ASP A 650 -31.74 -15.62 2.26
C ASP A 650 -31.30 -15.63 3.72
N THR A 651 -31.45 -16.78 4.34
CA THR A 651 -31.07 -17.01 5.74
C THR A 651 -30.18 -18.23 5.88
N LEU A 652 -29.18 -18.13 6.76
CA LEU A 652 -28.30 -19.25 7.08
C LEU A 652 -29.01 -20.25 8.01
N LYS A 653 -29.11 -21.51 7.60
CA LYS A 653 -29.58 -22.58 8.44
C LYS A 653 -28.45 -23.48 8.91
N THR A 654 -28.22 -23.52 10.21
CA THR A 654 -27.23 -24.42 10.80
C THR A 654 -27.75 -25.85 10.70
N ILE A 655 -27.01 -26.75 10.08
CA ILE A 655 -27.30 -28.17 9.98
C ILE A 655 -26.28 -28.95 10.82
N THR A 656 -26.76 -29.72 11.80
CA THR A 656 -25.89 -30.63 12.54
C THR A 656 -25.51 -31.79 11.62
N PRO A 657 -24.23 -32.00 11.28
CA PRO A 657 -23.82 -33.12 10.43
C PRO A 657 -24.14 -34.44 11.08
N TRP A 658 -24.53 -35.47 10.27
CA TRP A 658 -24.88 -36.78 10.77
C TRP A 658 -23.81 -37.43 11.64
N TRP A 659 -22.53 -37.21 11.30
CA TRP A 659 -21.39 -37.75 12.06
C TRP A 659 -21.27 -37.14 13.46
N GLN A 660 -21.64 -35.88 13.66
CA GLN A 660 -21.66 -35.23 14.97
C GLN A 660 -22.75 -35.88 15.86
N THR A 661 -23.93 -36.14 15.30
CA THR A 661 -24.99 -36.87 15.98
C THR A 661 -24.52 -38.28 16.33
N ALA A 662 -23.83 -38.98 15.43
CA ALA A 662 -23.26 -40.31 15.69
C ALA A 662 -22.21 -40.30 16.81
N ILE A 663 -21.34 -39.25 16.86
CA ILE A 663 -20.37 -39.07 17.95
C ILE A 663 -21.09 -38.89 19.29
N TYR A 664 -22.10 -38.03 19.36
CA TYR A 664 -22.88 -37.86 20.61
C TYR A 664 -23.56 -39.15 21.05
N ALA A 665 -24.11 -39.89 20.13
CA ALA A 665 -24.68 -41.22 20.45
C ALA A 665 -23.61 -42.18 20.98
N LEU A 666 -22.43 -42.20 20.38
CA LEU A 666 -21.29 -43.04 20.83
C LEU A 666 -20.83 -42.62 22.24
N ILE A 667 -20.69 -41.31 22.49
CA ILE A 667 -20.34 -40.79 23.82
C ILE A 667 -21.36 -41.21 24.87
N ALA A 668 -22.65 -41.13 24.55
CA ALA A 668 -23.71 -41.57 25.45
C ALA A 668 -23.61 -43.08 25.77
N VAL A 669 -23.38 -43.93 24.75
CA VAL A 669 -23.16 -45.37 24.94
C VAL A 669 -21.95 -45.66 25.81
N LEU A 670 -20.83 -44.99 25.55
CA LEU A 670 -19.61 -45.14 26.34
C LEU A 670 -19.81 -44.71 27.81
N ALA A 671 -20.53 -43.62 28.03
CA ALA A 671 -20.86 -43.16 29.39
C ALA A 671 -21.71 -44.25 30.13
N VAL A 672 -22.71 -44.83 29.50
CA VAL A 672 -23.52 -45.90 30.09
C VAL A 672 -22.65 -47.13 30.39
N LEU A 673 -21.80 -47.56 29.46
CA LEU A 673 -20.88 -48.67 29.68
C LEU A 673 -19.92 -48.41 30.84
N THR A 674 -19.40 -47.21 30.94
CA THR A 674 -18.51 -46.78 32.05
C THR A 674 -19.22 -46.88 33.40
N ILE A 675 -20.47 -46.39 33.47
CA ILE A 675 -21.31 -46.50 34.69
C ILE A 675 -21.56 -47.97 35.05
N LEU A 676 -21.89 -48.82 34.07
CA LEU A 676 -22.10 -50.24 34.30
C LEU A 676 -20.83 -50.97 34.79
N CYS A 677 -19.69 -50.66 34.20
CA CYS A 677 -18.40 -51.19 34.64
C CYS A 677 -18.04 -50.74 36.07
N ALA A 678 -18.25 -49.46 36.39
CA ALA A 678 -18.05 -48.95 37.72
C ALA A 678 -18.95 -49.59 38.75
N TRP A 679 -20.21 -49.84 38.39
CA TRP A 679 -21.17 -50.58 39.24
C TRP A 679 -20.77 -52.02 39.49
N GLN A 680 -20.38 -52.76 38.42
CA GLN A 680 -19.87 -54.13 38.51
C GLN A 680 -18.60 -54.20 39.40
N LEU A 681 -17.65 -53.27 39.19
CA LEU A 681 -16.43 -53.15 40.01
C LEU A 681 -16.79 -52.90 41.49
N SER A 682 -17.74 -52.00 41.77
CA SER A 682 -18.23 -51.71 43.10
C SER A 682 -18.83 -52.96 43.77
N LYS A 683 -19.62 -53.75 43.03
CA LYS A 683 -20.18 -55.05 43.49
C LYS A 683 -19.06 -56.06 43.80
N ALA A 684 -18.08 -56.19 42.92
CA ALA A 684 -16.97 -57.14 43.10
C ALA A 684 -16.10 -56.77 44.33
N LEU A 685 -15.86 -55.45 44.52
CA LEU A 685 -15.11 -54.94 45.69
C LEU A 685 -15.89 -55.18 46.99
N LYS A 686 -17.20 -54.98 47.01
CA LYS A 686 -18.05 -55.33 48.17
C LYS A 686 -18.08 -56.82 48.46
N ALA A 687 -18.16 -57.69 47.46
CA ALA A 687 -18.11 -59.14 47.64
C ALA A 687 -16.75 -59.59 48.17
N LYS A 688 -15.63 -59.00 47.65
CA LYS A 688 -14.28 -59.30 48.13
C LYS A 688 -14.12 -58.87 49.62
N LYS A 689 -14.63 -57.72 50.00
CA LYS A 689 -14.62 -57.26 51.40
C LYS A 689 -15.39 -58.20 52.29
N SER A 690 -16.59 -58.64 51.90
CA SER A 690 -17.41 -59.62 52.64
C SER A 690 -16.68 -60.95 52.81
N MET A 691 -15.93 -61.47 51.80
CA MET A 691 -15.13 -62.69 51.93
C MET A 691 -13.92 -62.53 52.87
N VAL A 692 -13.33 -61.35 52.94
CA VAL A 692 -12.24 -61.07 53.88
C VAL A 692 -12.75 -60.98 55.30
N ASP A 693 -13.90 -60.37 55.50
CA ASP A 693 -14.54 -60.24 56.84
C ASP A 693 -15.12 -61.58 57.37
N THR A 694 -15.33 -62.58 56.54
CA THR A 694 -15.83 -63.92 56.91
C THR A 694 -14.75 -64.99 56.96
N ALA A 695 -13.50 -64.71 56.66
CA ALA A 695 -12.40 -65.64 56.82
C ALA A 695 -12.14 -65.95 58.29
N PRO A 696 -12.13 -67.26 58.75
CA PRO A 696 -11.82 -67.54 60.17
C PRO A 696 -10.36 -67.13 60.46
N ALA A 697 -10.22 -66.54 61.64
CA ALA A 697 -8.85 -66.18 62.16
C ALA A 697 -8.00 -67.42 62.15
N ALA A 698 -6.93 -67.42 61.35
CA ALA A 698 -5.92 -68.49 61.39
C ALA A 698 -5.28 -68.52 62.77
N ASP A 699 -5.47 -69.63 63.51
CA ASP A 699 -4.81 -69.90 64.76
C ASP A 699 -3.27 -69.72 64.60
N GLN A 700 -2.69 -68.79 65.27
CA GLN A 700 -1.29 -68.76 65.52
C GLN A 700 -0.91 -69.84 66.54
N LYS A 701 -0.29 -70.88 66.13
CA LYS A 701 0.60 -71.70 66.94
C LYS A 701 2.00 -71.69 66.37
#